data_8a256b9d883f69d90b77e71784c102dc
#
_entry.id   8a256b9d883f69d90b77e71784c102dc
#
_cell.length_a   1.000
_cell.length_b   1.000
_cell.length_c   1.000
_cell.angle_alpha   90.00
_cell.angle_beta   90.00
_cell.angle_gamma   90.00
#
_symmetry.space_group_name_H-M   'P 1'
#
loop_
_entity.id
_entity.type
_entity.pdbx_description
1 polymer ?
#
loop_
_entity_poly.entity_id
_entity_poly.type
_entity_poly.pdbx_seq_one_letter_code
_entity_poly.pdbx_strand_id
1 'polypeptide(L)'
;MARLFSLKPLVLALGFCFGTHCAADTVAAEEADGRVAEGGAQGASESAQAFDLTLGSTCLFCSNESGSPERTEAAVQGSGEASVPEDYTRIVADRMQGQSQVKVRAEGSVIIERDGAVLNTDWADYDQSGDTVTVGDRFALQQDGTLIRGETLTYNLDQQTGEAHNVRMETEQGGRRLQSVSRTAEMLGEGRYKLTETQFNTCSAGDAGWYVKTASVEADRGKGIGVAKHAAFVFGGVPLFYTPWADFPLDGNRKSGLLVPSVSAGSDGVSLSVPYYFNLAPNFDATFAPGIIGERGATFDGQIRYLRPDYSGQTDLTWLPHDKKSGRNNRYQAKWQHRHDISDTLQAGVDFNQVSDSGYYRDFYGGEEIASNVNLNRRVWLDYGGRAAGGSLNAGLSVQKYQTLANQSGYKDEPYAIMPRLSADWHKNAGRAQIGVSAQFTRFSQDGRQDGSRLVVYPGIKWDFSNSWGYVRPKLGLHATYYSLDSFGGKASRSVGRVLPVVNIDGGTTFERNTRLFGGGVVQTIEPRLFYNYIPAKSQNDLPNFDSSESSFGYGQLFRENLYYGNDRINAANSLSTAVQSRILDGATGEERFRAGIGQKFYFKDDAVMLDGSVGKNPRSRSDWVAFASGGIGGRFTLDSSIHYNQNDKRAEHYAVGAGYRPAPGKVLNARYKYGRNEKIYLQADGSYFYDKLSQLDLSAQWPLTRNLSAVVRYNYGFEAKKPIEMLAGAEYKSSCGCWGAGVYAQRYVTGENTYKNAVFFSLQLKDLSSVGRNPAGRMDVAVPGYIPAHSLSAGRNKRP
;
A
#
# COMPACT_ATOMS: atom_id res chain seq x y z
N MET A 1 -14.95 -48.88 -0.86
CA MET A 1 -15.69 -47.75 -1.43
C MET A 1 -15.44 -46.53 -0.52
N ALA A 2 -14.31 -45.89 -0.67
CA ALA A 2 -13.99 -44.66 0.04
C ALA A 2 -14.10 -43.50 -0.96
N ARG A 3 -15.11 -42.64 -0.81
CA ARG A 3 -15.22 -41.40 -1.55
C ARG A 3 -14.18 -40.45 -1.01
N LEU A 4 -13.08 -40.32 -1.71
CA LEU A 4 -12.10 -39.25 -1.55
C LEU A 4 -12.73 -37.94 -2.02
N PHE A 5 -13.10 -37.10 -1.11
CA PHE A 5 -13.44 -35.71 -1.38
C PHE A 5 -12.16 -34.92 -1.47
N SER A 6 -11.80 -34.47 -2.66
CA SER A 6 -10.65 -33.63 -2.90
C SER A 6 -11.00 -32.17 -2.74
N LEU A 7 -10.05 -31.41 -2.25
CA LEU A 7 -10.19 -29.99 -1.99
C LEU A 7 -10.20 -29.15 -3.22
N LYS A 8 -11.08 -28.17 -3.12
CA LYS A 8 -11.20 -27.07 -4.05
C LYS A 8 -10.26 -25.93 -3.59
N PRO A 9 -9.10 -25.73 -4.18
CA PRO A 9 -8.36 -24.52 -3.91
C PRO A 9 -9.14 -23.35 -4.51
N LEU A 10 -9.53 -22.45 -3.65
CA LEU A 10 -10.25 -21.20 -3.94
C LEU A 10 -9.41 -20.17 -4.70
N VAL A 11 -8.46 -20.63 -5.46
CA VAL A 11 -7.28 -19.94 -5.91
C VAL A 11 -7.46 -19.22 -7.23
N LEU A 12 -8.51 -19.54 -8.00
CA LEU A 12 -8.58 -19.06 -9.39
C LEU A 12 -9.56 -17.91 -9.69
N ALA A 13 -10.35 -17.50 -8.74
CA ALA A 13 -11.33 -16.43 -9.00
C ALA A 13 -10.83 -15.00 -8.72
N LEU A 14 -9.72 -14.81 -8.01
CA LEU A 14 -9.20 -13.48 -7.64
C LEU A 14 -8.04 -12.96 -8.50
N GLY A 15 -7.45 -13.81 -9.34
CA GLY A 15 -6.26 -13.46 -10.12
C GLY A 15 -6.50 -12.70 -11.42
N PHE A 16 -7.72 -12.41 -11.83
CA PHE A 16 -7.99 -11.92 -13.19
C PHE A 16 -8.64 -10.53 -13.28
N CYS A 17 -8.59 -9.71 -12.26
CA CYS A 17 -9.13 -8.34 -12.34
C CYS A 17 -8.11 -7.20 -12.31
N PHE A 18 -6.80 -7.46 -12.37
CA PHE A 18 -5.78 -6.41 -12.46
C PHE A 18 -4.84 -6.60 -13.64
N GLY A 19 -5.36 -6.41 -14.82
CA GLY A 19 -4.59 -6.47 -16.05
C GLY A 19 -5.21 -5.65 -17.18
N THR A 20 -5.89 -4.56 -16.88
CA THR A 20 -6.24 -3.57 -17.89
C THR A 20 -5.37 -2.35 -17.67
N HIS A 21 -4.31 -2.24 -18.47
CA HIS A 21 -3.67 -0.96 -18.72
C HIS A 21 -4.71 -0.02 -19.31
N CYS A 22 -5.23 0.88 -18.50
CA CYS A 22 -5.75 2.14 -19.01
C CYS A 22 -4.54 2.96 -19.43
N ALA A 23 -4.33 3.12 -20.70
CA ALA A 23 -3.50 4.16 -21.24
C ALA A 23 -4.14 5.50 -20.83
N ALA A 24 -3.52 6.19 -19.89
CA ALA A 24 -3.84 7.58 -19.63
C ALA A 24 -3.22 8.40 -20.76
N ASP A 25 -4.05 9.05 -21.54
CA ASP A 25 -3.64 10.12 -22.43
C ASP A 25 -3.11 11.28 -21.58
N THR A 26 -1.81 11.48 -21.60
CA THR A 26 -1.18 12.70 -21.10
C THR A 26 -1.44 13.82 -22.11
N VAL A 27 -2.36 14.68 -21.76
CA VAL A 27 -2.47 16.01 -22.38
C VAL A 27 -1.39 16.89 -21.77
N ALA A 28 -0.50 17.38 -22.61
CA ALA A 28 0.49 18.39 -22.28
C ALA A 28 -0.21 19.68 -21.85
N ALA A 29 0.14 20.20 -20.68
CA ALA A 29 -0.18 21.55 -20.28
C ALA A 29 1.02 22.45 -20.60
N GLU A 30 0.77 23.49 -21.40
CA GLU A 30 1.66 24.61 -21.67
C GLU A 30 1.90 25.42 -20.39
N GLU A 31 3.12 25.89 -20.26
CA GLU A 31 3.55 26.89 -19.30
C GLU A 31 2.81 28.22 -19.52
N ALA A 32 2.32 28.79 -18.45
CA ALA A 32 2.01 30.20 -18.36
C ALA A 32 2.52 30.79 -17.05
N ASP A 33 3.50 31.64 -17.22
CA ASP A 33 4.14 32.54 -16.27
C ASP A 33 3.15 33.53 -15.62
N GLY A 34 3.36 33.83 -14.32
CA GLY A 34 2.97 35.14 -13.89
C GLY A 34 2.34 35.36 -12.50
N ARG A 35 3.19 35.74 -11.57
CA ARG A 35 3.01 36.77 -10.53
C ARG A 35 2.30 36.45 -9.22
N VAL A 36 3.13 36.51 -8.24
CA VAL A 36 3.01 36.96 -6.83
C VAL A 36 1.82 37.87 -6.52
N ALA A 37 1.07 37.50 -5.50
CA ALA A 37 0.32 38.40 -4.65
C ALA A 37 0.43 37.94 -3.18
N GLU A 38 1.05 38.79 -2.37
CA GLU A 38 1.09 38.74 -0.92
C GLU A 38 -0.31 38.90 -0.33
N GLY A 39 -0.59 38.20 0.75
CA GLY A 39 -1.82 38.36 1.49
C GLY A 39 -1.89 37.62 2.81
N GLY A 40 -1.43 38.27 3.87
CA GLY A 40 -2.08 38.25 5.18
C GLY A 40 -2.00 37.00 6.03
N ALA A 41 -1.02 36.90 6.89
CA ALA A 41 -1.04 36.04 8.06
C ALA A 41 -2.05 36.59 9.10
N GLN A 42 -3.04 35.79 9.47
CA GLN A 42 -3.77 35.99 10.71
C GLN A 42 -3.47 34.79 11.62
N GLY A 43 -2.80 35.09 12.74
CA GLY A 43 -2.45 34.16 13.79
C GLY A 43 -3.69 33.65 14.54
N ALA A 44 -3.70 32.36 14.76
CA ALA A 44 -4.54 31.73 15.77
C ALA A 44 -3.68 31.35 16.97
N SER A 45 -3.87 32.05 18.07
CA SER A 45 -3.27 31.73 19.37
C SER A 45 -3.92 30.45 19.94
N GLU A 46 -3.15 29.40 20.08
CA GLU A 46 -3.57 28.24 20.89
C GLU A 46 -3.14 28.44 22.33
N SER A 47 -4.13 28.45 23.24
CA SER A 47 -3.96 28.48 24.69
C SER A 47 -3.28 27.20 25.23
N ALA A 48 -2.13 27.37 25.87
CA ALA A 48 -1.45 26.32 26.61
C ALA A 48 -2.11 26.14 27.98
N GLN A 49 -2.65 24.95 28.27
CA GLN A 49 -3.18 24.59 29.58
C GLN A 49 -2.05 24.27 30.57
N ALA A 50 -2.21 24.75 31.78
CA ALA A 50 -1.28 24.56 32.91
C ALA A 50 -1.24 23.10 33.40
N PHE A 51 -0.05 22.63 33.77
CA PHE A 51 0.20 21.29 34.27
C PHE A 51 0.68 21.33 35.71
N ASP A 52 0.11 20.50 36.54
CA ASP A 52 0.54 20.28 37.92
C ASP A 52 1.68 19.26 37.99
N LEU A 53 2.79 19.65 38.61
CA LEU A 53 4.01 18.83 38.77
C LEU A 53 3.94 18.09 40.11
N THR A 54 3.03 17.15 40.28
CA THR A 54 3.06 16.23 41.41
C THR A 54 3.87 14.98 41.09
N LEU A 55 4.97 14.78 41.79
CA LEU A 55 5.86 13.64 41.72
C LEU A 55 5.23 12.41 42.41
N GLY A 56 4.22 11.81 41.80
CA GLY A 56 3.69 10.50 42.18
C GLY A 56 4.53 9.37 41.62
N SER A 57 4.70 8.30 42.35
CA SER A 57 5.74 7.28 42.14
C SER A 57 5.61 6.35 40.94
N THR A 58 4.64 6.51 40.01
CA THR A 58 4.43 5.53 38.95
C THR A 58 4.32 6.07 37.51
N CYS A 59 3.72 7.21 37.30
CA CYS A 59 3.64 7.82 35.98
C CYS A 59 3.60 9.35 36.12
N LEU A 60 4.64 10.00 35.67
CA LEU A 60 4.74 11.47 35.72
C LEU A 60 3.86 12.17 34.68
N PHE A 61 3.29 11.41 33.74
CA PHE A 61 2.37 11.90 32.70
C PHE A 61 0.90 11.53 32.98
N CYS A 62 0.62 10.70 34.00
CA CYS A 62 -0.72 10.28 34.34
C CYS A 62 -1.27 11.19 35.44
N SER A 63 -2.07 12.19 35.12
CA SER A 63 -2.86 12.92 36.09
C SER A 63 -4.28 12.37 36.12
N ASN A 64 -4.68 11.84 37.27
CA ASN A 64 -6.10 11.64 37.60
C ASN A 64 -6.68 12.98 38.02
N GLU A 65 -7.29 13.72 37.12
CA GLU A 65 -8.06 14.89 37.47
C GLU A 65 -9.56 14.68 37.23
N SER A 66 -10.26 14.47 38.33
CA SER A 66 -11.66 14.90 38.51
C SER A 66 -11.64 16.14 39.39
N GLY A 67 -11.39 17.31 38.82
CA GLY A 67 -11.42 18.59 39.52
C GLY A 67 -11.42 19.75 38.55
N SER A 68 -12.29 20.72 38.77
CA SER A 68 -12.50 21.89 37.97
C SER A 68 -11.22 22.74 37.83
N PRO A 69 -10.95 23.35 36.68
CA PRO A 69 -9.72 24.12 36.49
C PRO A 69 -9.82 25.49 37.15
N GLU A 70 -9.03 25.73 38.17
CA GLU A 70 -8.66 27.10 38.52
C GLU A 70 -7.56 27.59 37.56
N ARG A 71 -7.87 28.70 36.93
CA ARG A 71 -6.98 29.37 36.00
C ARG A 71 -5.71 29.86 36.68
N THR A 72 -4.55 29.38 36.24
CA THR A 72 -3.32 30.16 36.24
C THR A 72 -2.57 29.91 34.95
N GLU A 73 -2.93 30.68 33.92
CA GLU A 73 -2.21 30.72 32.64
C GLU A 73 -0.93 31.53 32.86
N ALA A 74 0.21 30.88 33.02
CA ALA A 74 1.47 31.55 32.70
C ALA A 74 1.76 31.29 31.21
N ALA A 75 1.12 32.10 30.36
CA ALA A 75 1.54 32.20 28.97
C ALA A 75 2.95 32.79 28.96
N VAL A 76 3.83 32.27 28.13
CA VAL A 76 5.08 32.91 27.77
C VAL A 76 4.71 34.18 26.98
N GLN A 77 4.67 35.31 27.66
CA GLN A 77 4.46 36.62 27.01
C GLN A 77 5.83 37.15 26.69
N GLY A 78 6.26 37.02 25.46
CA GLY A 78 7.30 37.87 24.87
C GLY A 78 6.68 39.25 24.59
N SER A 79 7.28 40.32 25.01
CA SER A 79 6.87 41.68 24.68
C SER A 79 7.16 41.85 23.16
N GLY A 80 6.13 41.78 22.33
CA GLY A 80 6.28 41.90 20.88
C GLY A 80 6.56 43.32 20.45
N GLU A 81 7.83 43.79 20.54
CA GLU A 81 8.33 44.91 19.76
C GLU A 81 9.88 44.95 19.87
N ALA A 82 10.54 44.87 18.72
CA ALA A 82 11.97 44.93 18.46
C ALA A 82 12.82 43.75 19.05
N SER A 83 13.50 43.03 18.19
CA SER A 83 14.52 42.03 18.56
C SER A 83 15.57 42.69 19.45
N VAL A 84 15.81 42.11 20.62
CA VAL A 84 16.94 42.49 21.49
C VAL A 84 18.21 42.21 20.71
N PRO A 85 19.16 43.22 20.61
CA PRO A 85 20.46 42.94 20.01
C PRO A 85 21.19 41.80 20.69
N GLU A 86 22.00 41.04 19.97
CA GLU A 86 22.64 39.79 20.44
C GLU A 86 23.46 39.94 21.73
N ASP A 87 23.98 41.13 22.04
CA ASP A 87 24.81 41.38 23.22
C ASP A 87 24.04 41.98 24.41
N TYR A 88 22.69 42.07 24.34
CA TYR A 88 21.93 42.71 25.41
C TYR A 88 20.96 41.75 26.10
N THR A 89 20.97 41.82 27.46
CA THR A 89 19.93 41.15 28.29
C THR A 89 18.82 42.12 28.62
N ARG A 90 17.61 41.83 28.22
CA ARG A 90 16.42 42.62 28.59
C ARG A 90 15.73 41.96 29.78
N ILE A 91 15.52 42.72 30.86
CA ILE A 91 14.76 42.27 32.04
C ILE A 91 13.55 43.16 32.21
N VAL A 92 12.37 42.58 32.34
CA VAL A 92 11.11 43.25 32.64
C VAL A 92 10.55 42.58 33.89
N ALA A 93 10.15 43.40 34.88
CA ALA A 93 9.58 42.93 36.14
C ALA A 93 8.75 44.01 36.80
N ASP A 94 7.82 43.66 37.70
CA ASP A 94 7.04 44.62 38.48
C ASP A 94 7.90 45.42 39.46
N ARG A 95 8.97 44.78 39.98
CA ARG A 95 9.94 45.42 40.88
C ARG A 95 11.35 44.93 40.60
N MET A 96 12.30 45.84 40.58
CA MET A 96 13.71 45.55 40.48
C MET A 96 14.49 46.24 41.56
N GLN A 97 15.44 45.53 42.21
CA GLN A 97 16.32 46.05 43.24
C GLN A 97 17.71 45.46 43.01
N GLY A 98 18.74 46.29 43.22
CA GLY A 98 20.10 45.79 43.07
C GLY A 98 21.12 46.89 42.81
N GLN A 99 22.39 46.43 42.63
CA GLN A 99 23.50 47.33 42.29
C GLN A 99 23.84 47.08 40.80
N SER A 100 23.76 48.20 40.05
CA SER A 100 24.11 48.15 38.61
C SER A 100 25.48 47.53 38.38
N GLN A 101 25.59 46.68 37.36
CA GLN A 101 26.83 45.94 37.00
C GLN A 101 27.32 44.89 38.01
N VAL A 102 26.56 44.55 39.07
CA VAL A 102 26.93 43.52 40.04
C VAL A 102 25.81 42.47 40.12
N LYS A 103 24.69 42.85 40.72
CA LYS A 103 23.55 41.92 40.92
C LYS A 103 22.23 42.66 40.94
N VAL A 104 21.24 42.08 40.26
CA VAL A 104 19.87 42.58 40.20
C VAL A 104 18.90 41.49 40.62
N ARG A 105 18.03 41.79 41.58
CA ARG A 105 16.87 40.98 41.92
C ARG A 105 15.62 41.57 41.31
N ALA A 106 14.95 40.76 40.50
CA ALA A 106 13.70 41.08 39.84
C ALA A 106 12.56 40.27 40.50
N GLU A 107 11.40 40.91 40.76
CA GLU A 107 10.24 40.26 41.40
C GLU A 107 8.95 40.70 40.67
N GLY A 108 8.01 39.76 40.53
CA GLY A 108 6.70 39.94 39.91
C GLY A 108 6.77 39.92 38.38
N SER A 109 6.14 38.91 37.79
CA SER A 109 6.03 38.72 36.32
C SER A 109 7.32 38.96 35.55
N VAL A 110 8.41 38.36 36.03
CA VAL A 110 9.77 38.57 35.49
C VAL A 110 9.92 37.93 34.13
N ILE A 111 10.36 38.72 33.15
CA ILE A 111 10.72 38.26 31.82
C ILE A 111 12.17 38.64 31.55
N ILE A 112 13.00 37.65 31.19
CA ILE A 112 14.40 37.84 30.78
C ILE A 112 14.54 37.36 29.35
N GLU A 113 15.02 38.25 28.47
CA GLU A 113 15.19 37.98 27.03
C GLU A 113 16.65 38.20 26.63
N ARG A 114 17.28 37.18 25.96
CA ARG A 114 18.61 37.26 25.36
C ARG A 114 18.77 36.19 24.28
N ASP A 115 19.35 36.54 23.17
CA ASP A 115 19.69 35.65 22.05
C ASP A 115 18.56 34.71 21.62
N GLY A 116 17.31 35.24 21.61
CA GLY A 116 16.12 34.45 21.30
C GLY A 116 15.64 33.51 22.41
N ALA A 117 16.35 33.43 23.53
CA ALA A 117 15.86 32.78 24.76
C ALA A 117 14.93 33.73 25.53
N VAL A 118 13.81 33.18 26.02
CA VAL A 118 12.83 33.91 26.84
C VAL A 118 12.61 33.11 28.12
N LEU A 119 12.97 33.66 29.25
CA LEU A 119 12.77 33.10 30.58
C LEU A 119 11.66 33.87 31.32
N ASN A 120 10.62 33.18 31.72
CA ASN A 120 9.53 33.72 32.54
C ASN A 120 9.59 33.10 33.93
N THR A 121 9.43 33.90 34.96
CA THR A 121 9.45 33.46 36.37
C THR A 121 8.75 34.46 37.29
N ASP A 122 8.46 34.08 38.49
CA ASP A 122 7.90 34.96 39.49
C ASP A 122 8.99 35.89 40.15
N TRP A 123 10.23 35.39 40.22
CA TRP A 123 11.40 36.14 40.68
C TRP A 123 12.71 35.65 40.09
N ALA A 124 13.69 36.50 39.94
CA ALA A 124 15.03 36.14 39.46
C ALA A 124 16.11 36.96 40.13
N ASP A 125 17.21 36.33 40.48
CA ASP A 125 18.47 36.92 40.83
C ASP A 125 19.42 36.87 39.64
N TYR A 126 19.75 37.98 39.06
CA TYR A 126 20.69 38.07 37.93
C TYR A 126 22.06 38.62 38.42
N ASP A 127 23.08 37.79 38.34
CA ASP A 127 24.48 38.19 38.57
C ASP A 127 25.06 38.64 37.22
N GLN A 128 25.25 39.96 37.07
CA GLN A 128 25.80 40.55 35.85
C GLN A 128 27.27 40.24 35.64
N SER A 129 28.04 39.96 36.71
CA SER A 129 29.47 39.67 36.63
C SER A 129 29.78 38.31 36.06
N GLY A 130 28.89 37.34 36.34
CA GLY A 130 28.98 35.97 35.84
C GLY A 130 27.93 35.62 34.80
N ASP A 131 27.12 36.59 34.37
CA ASP A 131 26.01 36.44 33.41
C ASP A 131 25.07 35.29 33.78
N THR A 132 24.80 35.13 35.11
CA THR A 132 24.06 33.97 35.62
C THR A 132 22.75 34.41 36.25
N VAL A 133 21.67 33.77 35.85
CA VAL A 133 20.31 33.92 36.40
C VAL A 133 20.02 32.75 37.32
N THR A 134 19.53 33.05 38.52
CA THR A 134 18.97 32.05 39.45
C THR A 134 17.49 32.36 39.70
N VAL A 135 16.66 31.37 39.55
CA VAL A 135 15.21 31.46 39.76
C VAL A 135 14.71 30.30 40.62
N GLY A 136 13.63 30.49 41.37
CA GLY A 136 12.99 29.46 42.17
C GLY A 136 11.46 29.52 41.99
N ASP A 137 10.81 28.58 42.67
CA ASP A 137 9.35 28.36 42.71
C ASP A 137 8.76 27.90 41.38
N ARG A 138 8.91 28.65 40.28
CA ARG A 138 8.44 28.26 38.95
C ARG A 138 9.20 29.03 37.86
N PHE A 139 9.52 28.34 36.82
CA PHE A 139 10.07 29.01 35.63
C PHE A 139 9.58 28.39 34.34
N ALA A 140 9.59 29.16 33.23
CA ALA A 140 9.42 28.70 31.87
C ALA A 140 10.49 29.33 30.98
N LEU A 141 11.43 28.52 30.48
CA LEU A 141 12.48 28.92 29.56
C LEU A 141 12.11 28.41 28.17
N GLN A 142 11.98 29.31 27.21
CA GLN A 142 11.82 28.98 25.81
C GLN A 142 13.09 29.32 25.05
N GLN A 143 13.68 28.33 24.38
CA GLN A 143 14.89 28.50 23.57
C GLN A 143 14.86 27.49 22.39
N ASP A 144 15.19 27.94 21.18
CA ASP A 144 15.32 27.10 19.98
C ASP A 144 14.13 26.13 19.75
N GLY A 145 12.90 26.56 19.97
CA GLY A 145 11.71 25.73 19.83
C GLY A 145 11.54 24.65 20.91
N THR A 146 12.33 24.74 21.98
CA THR A 146 12.20 23.91 23.18
C THR A 146 11.67 24.76 24.32
N LEU A 147 10.65 24.24 24.99
CA LEU A 147 10.06 24.85 26.17
C LEU A 147 10.42 23.99 27.40
N ILE A 148 11.11 24.57 28.37
CA ILE A 148 11.56 23.96 29.61
C ILE A 148 10.83 24.63 30.77
N ARG A 149 10.09 23.88 31.55
CA ARG A 149 9.42 24.33 32.76
C ARG A 149 9.95 23.56 33.95
N GLY A 150 10.08 24.19 35.09
CA GLY A 150 10.57 23.53 36.31
C GLY A 150 10.35 24.38 37.55
N GLU A 151 10.89 23.89 38.69
CA GLU A 151 10.80 24.56 39.97
C GLU A 151 11.97 25.53 40.17
N THR A 152 13.20 25.09 40.01
CA THR A 152 14.41 25.90 40.17
C THR A 152 15.29 25.83 38.96
N LEU A 153 15.96 26.95 38.63
CA LEU A 153 16.89 27.06 37.52
C LEU A 153 18.07 27.96 37.93
N THR A 154 19.28 27.47 37.69
CA THR A 154 20.50 28.31 37.62
C THR A 154 21.01 28.22 36.19
N TYR A 155 21.11 29.37 35.52
CA TYR A 155 21.38 29.39 34.08
C TYR A 155 22.32 30.54 33.70
N ASN A 156 23.43 30.22 33.06
CA ASN A 156 24.34 31.18 32.49
C ASN A 156 23.86 31.54 31.08
N LEU A 157 23.57 32.84 30.88
CA LEU A 157 22.93 33.33 29.63
C LEU A 157 23.92 33.35 28.46
N ASP A 158 25.20 33.62 28.73
CA ASP A 158 26.25 33.68 27.69
C ASP A 158 26.64 32.28 27.20
N GLN A 159 26.95 31.39 28.15
CA GLN A 159 27.41 30.05 27.85
C GLN A 159 26.26 29.07 27.53
N GLN A 160 25.02 29.48 27.74
CA GLN A 160 23.82 28.62 27.62
C GLN A 160 23.94 27.34 28.46
N THR A 161 24.58 27.42 29.62
CA THR A 161 24.79 26.31 30.53
C THR A 161 24.01 26.52 31.82
N GLY A 162 23.55 25.41 32.46
CA GLY A 162 22.84 25.55 33.71
C GLY A 162 22.27 24.23 34.20
N GLU A 163 21.60 24.31 35.37
CA GLU A 163 20.93 23.17 35.96
C GLU A 163 19.53 23.58 36.42
N ALA A 164 18.58 22.69 36.13
CA ALA A 164 17.17 22.85 36.51
C ALA A 164 16.65 21.60 37.21
N HIS A 165 15.74 21.80 38.16
CA HIS A 165 15.16 20.71 38.93
C HIS A 165 13.66 20.58 38.68
N ASN A 166 13.15 19.33 38.78
CA ASN A 166 11.76 18.95 38.55
C ASN A 166 11.23 19.49 37.21
N VAL A 167 11.94 19.09 36.15
CA VAL A 167 11.83 19.69 34.84
C VAL A 167 10.84 18.94 33.96
N ARG A 168 10.00 19.70 33.27
CA ARG A 168 9.24 19.26 32.12
C ARG A 168 9.74 19.95 30.87
N MET A 169 10.13 19.18 29.88
CA MET A 169 10.64 19.68 28.60
C MET A 169 9.72 19.24 27.46
N GLU A 170 9.38 20.19 26.63
CA GLU A 170 8.61 19.95 25.39
C GLU A 170 9.40 20.51 24.21
N THR A 171 9.62 19.70 23.20
CA THR A 171 10.29 20.12 21.97
C THR A 171 9.52 19.63 20.76
N GLU A 172 9.47 20.44 19.71
CA GLU A 172 8.93 20.07 18.42
C GLU A 172 10.00 20.22 17.36
N GLN A 173 10.38 19.12 16.73
CA GLN A 173 11.39 19.10 15.69
C GLN A 173 10.97 18.19 14.54
N GLY A 174 11.02 18.71 13.32
CA GLY A 174 10.63 17.93 12.13
C GLY A 174 9.17 17.47 12.13
N GLY A 175 8.25 18.21 12.77
CA GLY A 175 6.84 17.84 12.91
C GLY A 175 6.57 16.74 13.94
N ARG A 176 7.58 16.34 14.70
CA ARG A 176 7.46 15.39 15.83
C ARG A 176 7.53 16.14 17.15
N ARG A 177 6.61 15.80 18.03
CA ARG A 177 6.58 16.33 19.37
C ARG A 177 7.19 15.31 20.33
N LEU A 178 8.17 15.74 21.12
CA LEU A 178 8.75 14.97 22.21
C LEU A 178 8.51 15.73 23.52
N GLN A 179 8.04 15.05 24.53
CA GLN A 179 7.95 15.58 25.87
C GLN A 179 8.67 14.68 26.86
N SER A 180 9.29 15.30 27.85
CA SER A 180 9.97 14.59 28.94
C SER A 180 9.67 15.21 30.29
N VAL A 181 9.72 14.39 31.33
CA VAL A 181 9.73 14.81 32.71
C VAL A 181 10.96 14.20 33.37
N SER A 182 11.76 15.04 34.05
CA SER A 182 13.05 14.65 34.58
C SER A 182 13.23 15.23 35.99
N ARG A 183 13.99 14.53 36.84
CA ARG A 183 14.34 15.07 38.13
C ARG A 183 15.29 16.25 37.99
N THR A 184 16.30 16.11 37.15
CA THR A 184 17.23 17.20 36.85
C THR A 184 17.44 17.30 35.33
N ALA A 185 17.69 18.52 34.87
CA ALA A 185 18.14 18.83 33.53
C ALA A 185 19.38 19.71 33.59
N GLU A 186 20.50 19.17 33.16
CA GLU A 186 21.76 19.89 32.98
C GLU A 186 21.83 20.41 31.52
N MET A 187 21.90 21.71 31.34
CA MET A 187 22.12 22.36 30.05
C MET A 187 23.61 22.55 29.86
N LEU A 188 24.19 21.96 28.83
CA LEU A 188 25.62 21.86 28.60
C LEU A 188 26.13 22.82 27.50
N GLY A 189 25.26 23.74 27.06
CA GLY A 189 25.55 24.65 25.96
C GLY A 189 25.41 24.01 24.58
N GLU A 190 25.27 24.82 23.54
CA GLU A 190 25.19 24.39 22.14
C GLU A 190 24.11 23.33 21.88
N GLY A 191 22.93 23.42 22.54
CA GLY A 191 21.82 22.50 22.36
C GLY A 191 22.07 21.10 22.93
N ARG A 192 23.03 20.94 23.82
CA ARG A 192 23.30 19.66 24.54
C ARG A 192 22.64 19.67 25.91
N TYR A 193 21.95 18.58 26.20
CA TYR A 193 21.20 18.40 27.46
C TYR A 193 21.51 17.03 28.06
N LYS A 194 21.62 16.98 29.39
CA LYS A 194 21.64 15.72 30.15
C LYS A 194 20.50 15.72 31.16
N LEU A 195 19.59 14.78 30.98
CA LEU A 195 18.40 14.58 31.79
C LEU A 195 18.61 13.37 32.68
N THR A 196 18.21 13.46 33.96
CA THR A 196 18.37 12.37 34.91
C THR A 196 17.01 11.94 35.45
N GLU A 197 16.85 10.63 35.68
CA GLU A 197 15.59 10.02 36.11
C GLU A 197 14.41 10.46 35.23
N THR A 198 14.55 10.23 33.95
CA THR A 198 13.70 10.81 32.93
C THR A 198 12.62 9.83 32.48
N GLN A 199 11.43 10.34 32.29
CA GLN A 199 10.39 9.69 31.48
C GLN A 199 10.12 10.54 30.24
N PHE A 200 10.00 9.92 29.08
CA PHE A 200 9.67 10.65 27.86
C PHE A 200 8.70 9.87 26.95
N ASN A 201 7.91 10.59 26.17
CA ASN A 201 7.01 10.06 25.16
C ASN A 201 6.76 11.08 24.03
N THR A 202 5.97 10.68 23.02
CA THR A 202 5.57 11.54 21.90
C THR A 202 4.07 11.91 21.93
N CYS A 203 3.43 11.73 23.09
CA CYS A 203 2.02 12.03 23.28
C CYS A 203 1.77 13.54 23.45
N SER A 204 0.55 13.99 23.25
CA SER A 204 0.09 15.27 23.75
C SER A 204 -0.14 15.18 25.24
N ALA A 205 -0.03 16.29 25.96
CA ALA A 205 -0.21 16.33 27.41
C ALA A 205 -1.53 15.69 27.87
N GLY A 206 -1.49 14.91 28.95
CA GLY A 206 -2.68 14.43 29.66
C GLY A 206 -3.03 12.95 29.53
N ASP A 207 -2.49 12.19 28.57
CA ASP A 207 -2.78 10.76 28.47
C ASP A 207 -1.58 10.00 27.90
N ALA A 208 -0.68 9.58 28.75
CA ALA A 208 0.46 8.76 28.36
C ALA A 208 0.21 7.31 28.78
N GLY A 209 -0.54 6.58 27.99
CA GLY A 209 -0.63 5.12 28.15
C GLY A 209 0.71 4.42 27.97
N TRP A 210 1.74 5.13 27.51
CA TRP A 210 3.10 4.61 27.38
C TRP A 210 4.16 5.70 27.61
N TYR A 211 5.33 5.28 28.08
CA TYR A 211 6.52 6.11 28.20
C TYR A 211 7.79 5.26 28.20
N VAL A 212 8.90 5.88 27.88
CA VAL A 212 10.22 5.30 28.11
C VAL A 212 10.77 5.91 29.41
N LYS A 213 11.07 5.06 30.39
CA LYS A 213 11.72 5.44 31.64
C LYS A 213 13.20 5.16 31.54
N THR A 214 14.05 6.13 31.93
CA THR A 214 15.50 6.00 31.84
C THR A 214 16.16 6.52 33.11
N ALA A 215 17.34 5.99 33.44
CA ALA A 215 18.18 6.58 34.49
C ALA A 215 18.79 7.90 34.02
N SER A 216 19.26 7.99 32.76
CA SER A 216 19.70 9.25 32.17
C SER A 216 19.49 9.25 30.65
N VAL A 217 19.31 10.46 30.10
CA VAL A 217 19.31 10.74 28.68
C VAL A 217 20.28 11.85 28.38
N GLU A 218 21.22 11.64 27.50
CA GLU A 218 22.12 12.67 26.96
C GLU A 218 21.63 12.99 25.54
N ALA A 219 21.21 14.23 25.29
CA ALA A 219 20.69 14.71 24.02
C ALA A 219 21.66 15.73 23.42
N ASP A 220 22.10 15.51 22.19
CA ASP A 220 22.94 16.41 21.42
C ASP A 220 22.19 16.80 20.13
N ARG A 221 21.62 18.00 20.12
CA ARG A 221 20.83 18.51 18.98
C ARG A 221 21.71 18.79 17.77
N GLY A 222 22.97 19.20 17.97
CA GLY A 222 23.90 19.45 16.87
C GLY A 222 24.25 18.16 16.11
N LYS A 223 24.32 17.04 16.82
CA LYS A 223 24.51 15.71 16.20
C LYS A 223 23.18 15.02 15.87
N GLY A 224 22.05 15.54 16.31
CA GLY A 224 20.75 14.92 16.13
C GLY A 224 20.56 13.60 16.88
N ILE A 225 21.27 13.36 17.98
CA ILE A 225 21.32 12.06 18.67
C ILE A 225 20.95 12.22 20.14
N GLY A 226 20.09 11.32 20.61
CA GLY A 226 19.85 11.07 22.03
C GLY A 226 20.41 9.70 22.43
N VAL A 227 21.03 9.62 23.63
CA VAL A 227 21.55 8.38 24.23
C VAL A 227 20.86 8.19 25.59
N ALA A 228 20.12 7.09 25.73
CA ALA A 228 19.44 6.70 26.97
C ALA A 228 20.19 5.54 27.66
N LYS A 229 20.41 5.66 28.96
CA LYS A 229 20.98 4.59 29.79
C LYS A 229 19.91 3.99 30.69
N HIS A 230 19.91 2.65 30.82
CA HIS A 230 18.92 1.89 31.58
C HIS A 230 17.49 2.24 31.17
N ALA A 231 17.19 2.09 29.86
CA ALA A 231 15.91 2.45 29.32
C ALA A 231 14.91 1.28 29.40
N ALA A 232 13.73 1.55 29.94
CA ALA A 232 12.63 0.62 30.00
C ALA A 232 11.42 1.20 29.27
N PHE A 233 10.88 0.48 28.31
CA PHE A 233 9.62 0.81 27.67
C PHE A 233 8.47 0.30 28.55
N VAL A 234 7.63 1.21 29.01
CA VAL A 234 6.48 0.94 29.87
C VAL A 234 5.20 1.23 29.12
N PHE A 235 4.26 0.30 29.17
CA PHE A 235 2.95 0.43 28.55
C PHE A 235 1.87 0.01 29.57
N GLY A 236 0.90 0.88 29.80
CA GLY A 236 -0.13 0.64 30.83
C GLY A 236 0.43 0.37 32.23
N GLY A 237 1.58 0.98 32.56
CA GLY A 237 2.26 0.76 33.85
C GLY A 237 3.14 -0.49 33.91
N VAL A 238 3.13 -1.35 32.87
CA VAL A 238 3.90 -2.59 32.82
C VAL A 238 5.16 -2.40 31.98
N PRO A 239 6.38 -2.69 32.51
CA PRO A 239 7.60 -2.67 31.71
C PRO A 239 7.61 -3.87 30.74
N LEU A 240 7.55 -3.58 29.45
CA LEU A 240 7.52 -4.60 28.38
C LEU A 240 8.91 -4.92 27.82
N PHE A 241 9.83 -3.96 27.87
CA PHE A 241 11.17 -4.12 27.31
C PHE A 241 12.16 -3.28 28.12
N TYR A 242 13.38 -3.81 28.30
CA TYR A 242 14.49 -3.14 28.96
C TYR A 242 15.75 -3.26 28.14
N THR A 243 16.53 -2.18 28.09
CA THR A 243 17.87 -2.17 27.52
C THR A 243 18.81 -1.36 28.41
N PRO A 244 20.05 -1.82 28.68
CA PRO A 244 21.03 -1.05 29.46
C PRO A 244 21.47 0.22 28.74
N TRP A 245 21.38 0.23 27.41
CA TRP A 245 21.76 1.35 26.55
C TRP A 245 20.91 1.36 25.29
N ALA A 246 20.51 2.55 24.86
CA ALA A 246 19.83 2.78 23.59
C ALA A 246 20.17 4.18 23.09
N ASP A 247 20.35 4.30 21.79
CA ASP A 247 20.47 5.59 21.13
C ASP A 247 19.33 5.76 20.10
N PHE A 248 18.92 7.01 19.89
CA PHE A 248 17.80 7.35 19.01
C PHE A 248 18.01 8.70 18.32
N PRO A 249 17.44 8.89 17.12
CA PRO A 249 17.54 10.17 16.44
C PRO A 249 16.58 11.19 17.06
N LEU A 250 17.06 12.41 17.27
CA LEU A 250 16.28 13.56 17.72
C LEU A 250 15.64 14.33 16.56
N ASP A 251 16.32 14.33 15.40
CA ASP A 251 15.98 15.12 14.21
C ASP A 251 15.09 14.38 13.19
N GLY A 252 14.69 13.17 13.53
CA GLY A 252 13.90 12.32 12.62
C GLY A 252 14.71 11.67 11.51
N ASN A 253 16.01 11.84 11.45
CA ASN A 253 16.90 11.17 10.54
C ASN A 253 16.96 9.66 10.83
N ARG A 254 17.31 8.88 9.81
CA ARG A 254 17.49 7.43 9.98
C ARG A 254 18.79 7.14 10.73
N LYS A 255 18.73 6.22 11.67
CA LYS A 255 19.88 5.80 12.47
C LYS A 255 19.90 4.28 12.61
N SER A 256 21.10 3.69 12.60
CA SER A 256 21.30 2.27 12.92
C SER A 256 20.90 1.97 14.35
N GLY A 257 20.21 0.85 14.56
CA GLY A 257 19.81 0.44 15.91
C GLY A 257 18.78 -0.69 15.89
N LEU A 258 18.47 -1.20 17.08
CA LEU A 258 17.41 -2.19 17.26
C LEU A 258 16.05 -1.58 16.93
N LEU A 259 15.32 -2.29 16.10
CA LEU A 259 13.91 -1.99 15.89
C LEU A 259 13.07 -2.76 16.92
N VAL A 260 11.81 -2.36 17.03
CA VAL A 260 10.89 -3.00 17.96
C VAL A 260 10.70 -4.47 17.58
N PRO A 261 10.82 -5.40 18.53
CA PRO A 261 10.59 -6.82 18.29
C PRO A 261 9.16 -7.10 17.82
N SER A 262 9.00 -8.05 16.91
CA SER A 262 7.69 -8.54 16.47
C SER A 262 7.34 -9.86 17.16
N VAL A 263 6.11 -9.96 17.66
CA VAL A 263 5.57 -11.17 18.29
C VAL A 263 4.28 -11.56 17.56
N SER A 264 4.13 -12.85 17.30
CA SER A 264 2.89 -13.42 16.78
C SER A 264 2.69 -14.83 17.33
N ALA A 265 1.44 -15.28 17.35
CA ALA A 265 1.09 -16.64 17.74
C ALA A 265 0.23 -17.28 16.63
N GLY A 266 0.40 -18.56 16.43
CA GLY A 266 -0.34 -19.28 15.39
C GLY A 266 -0.24 -20.80 15.56
N SER A 267 -0.62 -21.52 14.51
CA SER A 267 -0.56 -22.99 14.45
C SER A 267 0.86 -23.56 14.52
N ASP A 268 1.87 -22.72 14.40
CA ASP A 268 3.29 -23.07 14.52
C ASP A 268 3.90 -22.62 15.85
N GLY A 269 3.06 -22.27 16.85
CA GLY A 269 3.48 -21.75 18.15
C GLY A 269 3.69 -20.25 18.15
N VAL A 270 4.40 -19.75 19.15
CA VAL A 270 4.75 -18.34 19.30
C VAL A 270 5.98 -18.05 18.46
N SER A 271 5.93 -16.99 17.67
CA SER A 271 7.05 -16.48 16.89
C SER A 271 7.53 -15.15 17.44
N LEU A 272 8.83 -15.00 17.55
CA LEU A 272 9.51 -13.77 17.99
C LEU A 272 10.59 -13.42 16.97
N SER A 273 10.70 -12.15 16.60
CA SER A 273 11.80 -11.65 15.77
C SER A 273 12.28 -10.30 16.31
N VAL A 274 13.60 -10.10 16.33
CA VAL A 274 14.26 -8.89 16.86
C VAL A 274 15.07 -8.26 15.74
N PRO A 275 14.50 -7.30 15.00
CA PRO A 275 15.21 -6.71 13.87
C PRO A 275 16.22 -5.66 14.33
N TYR A 276 17.36 -5.62 13.65
CA TYR A 276 18.36 -4.55 13.74
C TYR A 276 18.46 -3.85 12.38
N TYR A 277 18.30 -2.55 12.38
CA TYR A 277 18.40 -1.69 11.22
C TYR A 277 19.81 -1.11 11.09
N PHE A 278 20.37 -1.17 9.89
CA PHE A 278 21.66 -0.59 9.52
C PHE A 278 21.43 0.58 8.56
N ASN A 279 21.68 1.79 9.03
CA ASN A 279 21.76 3.00 8.20
C ASN A 279 23.15 3.09 7.60
N LEU A 280 23.39 2.41 6.48
CA LEU A 280 24.73 2.29 5.87
C LEU A 280 25.13 3.56 5.12
N ALA A 281 24.16 4.19 4.45
CA ALA A 281 24.33 5.47 3.75
C ALA A 281 22.95 6.15 3.61
N PRO A 282 22.88 7.45 3.25
CA PRO A 282 21.61 8.14 3.03
C PRO A 282 20.68 7.46 2.00
N ASN A 283 21.26 6.71 1.08
CA ASN A 283 20.56 6.03 -0.01
C ASN A 283 20.71 4.49 0.03
N PHE A 284 21.26 3.94 1.13
CA PHE A 284 21.49 2.50 1.26
C PHE A 284 21.28 2.07 2.71
N ASP A 285 20.39 1.11 2.93
CA ASP A 285 20.13 0.56 4.24
C ASP A 285 19.93 -0.96 4.22
N ALA A 286 20.03 -1.56 5.39
CA ALA A 286 19.75 -2.98 5.58
C ALA A 286 19.03 -3.22 6.89
N THR A 287 18.29 -4.32 6.95
CA THR A 287 17.69 -4.82 8.18
C THR A 287 18.02 -6.30 8.31
N PHE A 288 18.49 -6.70 9.46
CA PHE A 288 18.71 -8.11 9.80
C PHE A 288 17.85 -8.45 11.01
N ALA A 289 17.04 -9.49 10.91
CA ALA A 289 16.05 -9.86 11.91
C ALA A 289 16.17 -11.35 12.29
N PRO A 290 17.03 -11.69 13.25
CA PRO A 290 17.02 -13.02 13.83
C PRO A 290 15.73 -13.26 14.60
N GLY A 291 15.22 -14.47 14.53
CA GLY A 291 13.97 -14.84 15.15
C GLY A 291 13.83 -16.32 15.46
N ILE A 292 12.72 -16.66 16.05
CA ILE A 292 12.33 -18.04 16.30
C ILE A 292 10.84 -18.22 15.98
N ILE A 293 10.51 -19.33 15.32
CA ILE A 293 9.14 -19.81 15.14
C ILE A 293 8.97 -21.04 16.01
N GLY A 294 8.11 -21.02 17.03
CA GLY A 294 8.07 -21.95 18.15
C GLY A 294 8.28 -23.43 17.80
N GLU A 295 7.40 -24.00 16.95
CA GLU A 295 7.50 -25.41 16.56
C GLU A 295 8.49 -25.66 15.40
N ARG A 296 8.98 -24.61 14.73
CA ARG A 296 9.83 -24.75 13.54
C ARG A 296 11.31 -24.51 13.80
N GLY A 297 11.65 -23.56 14.66
CA GLY A 297 13.05 -23.28 15.01
C GLY A 297 13.50 -21.85 14.67
N ALA A 298 14.82 -21.66 14.62
CA ALA A 298 15.42 -20.36 14.35
C ALA A 298 15.19 -19.92 12.91
N THR A 299 14.94 -18.63 12.71
CA THR A 299 14.80 -17.97 11.41
C THR A 299 15.66 -16.72 11.35
N PHE A 300 16.14 -16.40 10.16
CA PHE A 300 16.96 -15.22 9.88
C PHE A 300 16.39 -14.50 8.67
N ASP A 301 15.89 -13.28 8.89
CA ASP A 301 15.38 -12.42 7.84
C ASP A 301 16.39 -11.32 7.56
N GLY A 302 16.68 -11.09 6.30
CA GLY A 302 17.56 -10.03 5.82
C GLY A 302 16.87 -9.21 4.75
N GLN A 303 16.95 -7.89 4.84
CA GLN A 303 16.49 -6.96 3.81
C GLN A 303 17.60 -5.97 3.51
N ILE A 304 17.83 -5.71 2.23
CA ILE A 304 18.74 -4.66 1.75
C ILE A 304 17.95 -3.78 0.79
N ARG A 305 18.03 -2.45 0.97
CA ARG A 305 17.38 -1.48 0.10
C ARG A 305 18.39 -0.44 -0.36
N TYR A 306 18.25 -0.02 -1.60
CA TYR A 306 19.05 1.04 -2.19
C TYR A 306 18.21 1.92 -3.10
N LEU A 307 18.53 3.22 -3.10
CA LEU A 307 17.81 4.24 -3.88
C LEU A 307 18.82 5.28 -4.39
N ARG A 308 18.80 5.47 -5.70
CA ARG A 308 19.48 6.59 -6.38
C ARG A 308 18.49 7.26 -7.33
N PRO A 309 18.82 8.45 -7.87
CA PRO A 309 17.93 9.10 -8.85
C PRO A 309 17.65 8.23 -10.06
N ASP A 310 18.61 7.43 -10.48
CA ASP A 310 18.61 6.60 -11.67
C ASP A 310 18.27 5.13 -11.41
N TYR A 311 18.41 4.62 -10.18
CA TYR A 311 18.05 3.26 -9.87
C TYR A 311 17.59 3.04 -8.44
N SER A 312 16.76 2.03 -8.25
CA SER A 312 16.31 1.58 -6.94
C SER A 312 16.16 0.06 -6.88
N GLY A 313 16.21 -0.48 -5.69
CA GLY A 313 15.95 -1.90 -5.53
C GLY A 313 15.88 -2.34 -4.08
N GLN A 314 15.37 -3.57 -3.93
CA GLN A 314 15.24 -4.26 -2.66
C GLN A 314 15.55 -5.73 -2.82
N THR A 315 16.27 -6.27 -1.87
CA THR A 315 16.53 -7.71 -1.73
C THR A 315 16.03 -8.16 -0.38
N ASP A 316 15.20 -9.20 -0.37
CA ASP A 316 14.70 -9.85 0.84
C ASP A 316 15.16 -11.31 0.85
N LEU A 317 15.70 -11.75 1.97
CA LEU A 317 16.13 -13.13 2.22
C LEU A 317 15.55 -13.59 3.55
N THR A 318 14.83 -14.70 3.54
CA THR A 318 14.43 -15.44 4.75
C THR A 318 15.10 -16.79 4.72
N TRP A 319 15.76 -17.18 5.81
CA TRP A 319 16.44 -18.46 5.92
C TRP A 319 16.11 -19.15 7.25
N LEU A 320 15.71 -20.41 7.14
CA LEU A 320 15.40 -21.31 8.25
C LEU A 320 16.35 -22.54 8.16
N PRO A 321 17.43 -22.58 8.91
CA PRO A 321 18.43 -23.64 8.82
C PRO A 321 17.86 -25.05 9.02
N HIS A 322 16.96 -25.17 9.99
CA HIS A 322 16.31 -26.44 10.30
C HIS A 322 14.84 -26.21 10.72
N ASP A 323 13.91 -26.70 9.91
CA ASP A 323 12.48 -26.68 10.20
C ASP A 323 12.10 -27.98 10.93
N LYS A 324 12.02 -27.92 12.25
CA LYS A 324 11.68 -29.07 13.11
C LYS A 324 10.32 -29.66 12.77
N LYS A 325 9.34 -28.84 12.38
CA LYS A 325 7.97 -29.27 12.08
C LYS A 325 7.87 -30.08 10.78
N SER A 326 8.60 -29.70 9.75
CA SER A 326 8.63 -30.39 8.46
C SER A 326 9.79 -31.37 8.30
N GLY A 327 10.78 -31.35 9.21
CA GLY A 327 12.01 -32.13 9.14
C GLY A 327 12.96 -31.71 8.01
N ARG A 328 12.73 -30.54 7.38
CA ARG A 328 13.53 -30.05 6.26
C ARG A 328 14.62 -29.11 6.71
N ASN A 329 15.77 -29.19 6.06
CA ASN A 329 16.89 -28.29 6.28
C ASN A 329 16.96 -27.22 5.21
N ASN A 330 17.57 -26.08 5.56
CA ASN A 330 17.90 -24.98 4.66
C ASN A 330 16.68 -24.46 3.87
N ARG A 331 15.58 -24.24 4.56
CA ARG A 331 14.42 -23.62 3.93
C ARG A 331 14.68 -22.11 3.77
N TYR A 332 14.41 -21.60 2.58
CA TYR A 332 14.64 -20.18 2.29
C TYR A 332 13.64 -19.61 1.31
N GLN A 333 13.52 -18.29 1.35
CA GLN A 333 12.94 -17.44 0.31
C GLN A 333 13.94 -16.36 -0.03
N ALA A 334 14.16 -16.14 -1.32
CA ALA A 334 14.95 -15.02 -1.84
C ALA A 334 14.11 -14.21 -2.83
N LYS A 335 14.02 -12.91 -2.62
CA LYS A 335 13.39 -11.95 -3.52
C LYS A 335 14.39 -10.85 -3.85
N TRP A 336 14.44 -10.46 -5.12
CA TRP A 336 15.21 -9.31 -5.57
C TRP A 336 14.42 -8.55 -6.61
N GLN A 337 14.15 -7.29 -6.33
CA GLN A 337 13.52 -6.34 -7.23
C GLN A 337 14.49 -5.19 -7.47
N HIS A 338 14.75 -4.92 -8.74
CA HIS A 338 15.62 -3.85 -9.17
C HIS A 338 15.03 -3.14 -10.37
N ARG A 339 15.08 -1.82 -10.37
CA ARG A 339 14.74 -0.96 -11.49
C ARG A 339 15.85 0.06 -11.70
N HIS A 340 16.22 0.26 -12.96
CA HIS A 340 17.25 1.21 -13.38
C HIS A 340 16.74 2.03 -14.57
N ASP A 341 16.61 3.32 -14.39
CA ASP A 341 16.32 4.29 -15.43
C ASP A 341 17.67 4.73 -16.03
N ILE A 342 18.16 3.96 -17.01
CA ILE A 342 19.49 4.15 -17.62
C ILE A 342 19.55 5.49 -18.36
N SER A 343 18.42 5.89 -18.96
CA SER A 343 18.18 7.21 -19.55
C SER A 343 16.69 7.49 -19.54
N ASP A 344 16.28 8.68 -19.96
CA ASP A 344 14.86 9.06 -20.10
C ASP A 344 14.06 8.12 -21.02
N THR A 345 14.77 7.38 -21.88
CA THR A 345 14.15 6.48 -22.85
C THR A 345 14.45 5.00 -22.63
N LEU A 346 15.38 4.66 -21.74
CA LEU A 346 15.86 3.29 -21.54
C LEU A 346 15.80 2.89 -20.08
N GLN A 347 15.05 1.84 -19.78
CA GLN A 347 14.88 1.27 -18.45
C GLN A 347 15.26 -0.20 -18.44
N ALA A 348 15.89 -0.66 -17.38
CA ALA A 348 16.18 -2.06 -17.13
C ALA A 348 15.65 -2.49 -15.75
N GLY A 349 15.42 -3.78 -15.57
CA GLY A 349 15.02 -4.28 -14.27
C GLY A 349 15.16 -5.78 -14.11
N VAL A 350 15.10 -6.17 -12.83
CA VAL A 350 15.11 -7.55 -12.38
C VAL A 350 13.94 -7.75 -11.43
N ASP A 351 13.21 -8.84 -11.62
CA ASP A 351 12.21 -9.33 -10.68
C ASP A 351 12.47 -10.84 -10.46
N PHE A 352 13.05 -11.15 -9.32
CA PHE A 352 13.48 -12.49 -8.97
C PHE A 352 12.81 -12.94 -7.68
N ASN A 353 12.16 -14.10 -7.71
CA ASN A 353 11.55 -14.71 -6.53
C ASN A 353 11.81 -16.21 -6.56
N GLN A 354 12.34 -16.74 -5.46
CA GLN A 354 12.67 -18.15 -5.29
C GLN A 354 12.38 -18.60 -3.88
N VAL A 355 11.92 -19.86 -3.75
CA VAL A 355 11.82 -20.55 -2.47
C VAL A 355 12.49 -21.93 -2.54
N SER A 356 12.84 -22.47 -1.38
CA SER A 356 13.50 -23.77 -1.24
C SER A 356 12.65 -24.95 -1.73
N ASP A 357 11.34 -24.89 -1.51
CA ASP A 357 10.44 -26.03 -1.76
C ASP A 357 8.99 -25.57 -2.03
N SER A 358 8.20 -26.44 -2.67
CA SER A 358 6.81 -26.17 -3.03
C SER A 358 5.86 -26.00 -1.84
N GLY A 359 6.25 -26.44 -0.64
CA GLY A 359 5.45 -26.27 0.57
C GLY A 359 5.69 -24.95 1.29
N TYR A 360 6.67 -24.16 0.87
CA TYR A 360 7.13 -22.97 1.59
C TYR A 360 6.00 -21.98 1.87
N TYR A 361 5.28 -21.53 0.82
CA TYR A 361 4.18 -20.58 0.99
C TYR A 361 3.03 -21.14 1.82
N ARG A 362 2.71 -22.42 1.65
CA ARG A 362 1.66 -23.10 2.42
C ARG A 362 2.00 -23.17 3.91
N ASP A 363 3.29 -23.30 4.24
CA ASP A 363 3.75 -23.43 5.61
C ASP A 363 3.90 -22.08 6.33
N PHE A 364 4.27 -21.00 5.61
CA PHE A 364 4.63 -19.73 6.24
C PHE A 364 3.65 -18.58 5.98
N TYR A 365 2.76 -18.71 4.97
CA TYR A 365 1.90 -17.61 4.53
C TYR A 365 0.41 -17.96 4.59
N GLY A 366 -0.45 -16.95 4.39
CA GLY A 366 -1.90 -17.09 4.38
C GLY A 366 -2.48 -17.50 3.02
N GLY A 367 -3.78 -17.78 2.98
CA GLY A 367 -4.47 -18.34 1.82
C GLY A 367 -4.31 -17.54 0.53
N GLU A 368 -4.37 -16.21 0.58
CA GLU A 368 -4.22 -15.34 -0.58
C GLU A 368 -2.78 -15.34 -1.13
N GLU A 369 -1.79 -15.30 -0.26
CA GLU A 369 -0.38 -15.36 -0.64
C GLU A 369 -0.01 -16.73 -1.22
N ILE A 370 -0.61 -17.82 -0.71
CA ILE A 370 -0.47 -19.15 -1.30
C ILE A 370 -1.03 -19.15 -2.71
N ALA A 371 -2.18 -18.55 -2.89
CA ALA A 371 -2.90 -18.47 -4.15
C ALA A 371 -2.15 -17.68 -5.23
N SER A 372 -1.61 -16.54 -4.86
CA SER A 372 -0.94 -15.62 -5.79
C SER A 372 0.49 -16.03 -6.15
N ASN A 373 1.11 -16.93 -5.35
CA ASN A 373 2.51 -17.33 -5.51
C ASN A 373 2.67 -18.77 -6.03
N VAL A 374 1.82 -19.23 -6.93
CA VAL A 374 1.99 -20.56 -7.58
C VAL A 374 3.17 -20.54 -8.55
N ASN A 375 3.32 -19.47 -9.33
CA ASN A 375 4.40 -19.28 -10.29
C ASN A 375 5.29 -18.12 -9.85
N LEU A 376 6.44 -18.43 -9.26
CA LEU A 376 7.39 -17.43 -8.79
C LEU A 376 8.22 -16.91 -9.96
N ASN A 377 8.11 -15.60 -10.19
CA ASN A 377 8.71 -14.93 -11.33
C ASN A 377 10.23 -14.80 -11.17
N ARG A 378 10.95 -15.02 -12.27
CA ARG A 378 12.39 -14.78 -12.42
C ARG A 378 12.59 -14.11 -13.77
N ARG A 379 12.56 -12.78 -13.79
CA ARG A 379 12.59 -11.98 -15.01
C ARG A 379 13.69 -10.94 -14.95
N VAL A 380 14.40 -10.81 -16.08
CA VAL A 380 15.27 -9.66 -16.39
C VAL A 380 14.71 -9.02 -17.64
N TRP A 381 14.68 -7.70 -17.67
CA TRP A 381 14.11 -6.97 -18.79
C TRP A 381 14.85 -5.66 -19.07
N LEU A 382 14.73 -5.20 -20.33
CA LEU A 382 15.21 -3.93 -20.82
C LEU A 382 14.13 -3.34 -21.73
N ASP A 383 13.60 -2.18 -21.40
CA ASP A 383 12.55 -1.50 -22.14
C ASP A 383 13.04 -0.14 -22.64
N TYR A 384 12.74 0.14 -23.90
CA TYR A 384 13.02 1.40 -24.58
C TYR A 384 11.72 2.09 -24.96
N GLY A 385 11.55 3.35 -24.59
CA GLY A 385 10.44 4.20 -24.99
C GLY A 385 10.95 5.51 -25.60
N GLY A 386 10.69 5.70 -26.89
CA GLY A 386 11.22 6.87 -27.59
C GLY A 386 10.55 7.13 -28.93
N ARG A 387 11.21 7.89 -29.79
CA ARG A 387 10.76 8.19 -31.12
C ARG A 387 11.67 7.56 -32.18
N ALA A 388 11.08 6.98 -33.20
CA ALA A 388 11.79 6.42 -34.37
C ALA A 388 10.94 6.62 -35.63
N ALA A 389 11.56 6.93 -36.77
CA ALA A 389 10.89 7.12 -38.07
C ALA A 389 9.69 8.08 -38.03
N GLY A 390 9.76 9.12 -37.19
CA GLY A 390 8.71 10.13 -37.05
C GLY A 390 7.46 9.62 -36.29
N GLY A 391 7.53 8.47 -35.62
CA GLY A 391 6.50 7.90 -34.75
C GLY A 391 7.03 7.62 -33.35
N SER A 392 6.17 7.13 -32.47
CA SER A 392 6.54 6.60 -31.17
C SER A 392 6.94 5.14 -31.28
N LEU A 393 8.00 4.73 -30.61
CA LEU A 393 8.51 3.36 -30.56
C LEU A 393 8.63 2.94 -29.09
N ASN A 394 7.98 1.83 -28.74
CA ASN A 394 8.26 1.09 -27.51
C ASN A 394 8.88 -0.25 -27.91
N ALA A 395 10.07 -0.56 -27.39
CA ALA A 395 10.74 -1.83 -27.65
C ALA A 395 11.19 -2.46 -26.35
N GLY A 396 11.15 -3.79 -26.27
CA GLY A 396 11.50 -4.53 -25.06
C GLY A 396 12.29 -5.79 -25.35
N LEU A 397 13.24 -6.09 -24.47
CA LEU A 397 13.94 -7.36 -24.38
C LEU A 397 13.69 -7.95 -23.03
N SER A 398 13.27 -9.21 -22.93
CA SER A 398 13.13 -9.88 -21.65
C SER A 398 13.50 -11.34 -21.70
N VAL A 399 14.02 -11.83 -20.56
CA VAL A 399 14.23 -13.24 -20.29
C VAL A 399 13.44 -13.56 -19.02
N GLN A 400 12.63 -14.63 -19.05
CA GLN A 400 11.74 -14.97 -17.96
C GLN A 400 11.63 -16.48 -17.79
N LYS A 401 11.78 -16.93 -16.55
CA LYS A 401 11.51 -18.31 -16.14
C LYS A 401 10.70 -18.29 -14.85
N TYR A 402 9.96 -19.34 -14.59
CA TYR A 402 9.19 -19.47 -13.35
C TYR A 402 9.75 -20.60 -12.48
N GLN A 403 9.60 -20.44 -11.16
CA GLN A 403 9.57 -21.59 -10.27
C GLN A 403 8.12 -21.88 -9.94
N THR A 404 7.57 -22.92 -10.55
CA THR A 404 6.21 -23.35 -10.28
C THR A 404 6.19 -24.25 -9.07
N LEU A 405 5.34 -23.90 -8.10
CA LEU A 405 5.15 -24.67 -6.89
C LEU A 405 4.12 -25.77 -7.15
N ALA A 406 4.48 -26.99 -6.76
CA ALA A 406 3.55 -28.10 -6.87
C ALA A 406 2.33 -27.90 -5.97
N ASN A 407 1.15 -28.32 -6.47
CA ASN A 407 -0.06 -28.40 -5.65
C ASN A 407 0.06 -29.54 -4.60
N GLN A 408 -1.00 -29.82 -3.85
CA GLN A 408 -0.99 -30.86 -2.81
C GLN A 408 -0.84 -32.29 -3.37
N SER A 409 -1.27 -32.53 -4.60
CA SER A 409 -1.10 -33.79 -5.29
C SER A 409 0.26 -33.95 -5.99
N GLY A 410 1.15 -32.94 -5.84
CA GLY A 410 2.48 -32.98 -6.43
C GLY A 410 2.54 -32.51 -7.89
N TYR A 411 1.41 -32.19 -8.49
CA TYR A 411 1.33 -31.72 -9.87
C TYR A 411 1.79 -30.28 -10.01
N LYS A 412 2.48 -29.97 -11.13
CA LYS A 412 2.92 -28.61 -11.52
C LYS A 412 2.43 -28.30 -12.91
N ASP A 413 1.74 -27.18 -13.09
CA ASP A 413 1.45 -26.61 -14.40
C ASP A 413 2.43 -25.48 -14.67
N GLU A 414 3.62 -25.86 -15.12
CA GLU A 414 4.71 -24.91 -15.33
C GLU A 414 4.52 -24.17 -16.66
N PRO A 415 4.50 -22.83 -16.67
CA PRO A 415 4.49 -22.05 -17.89
C PRO A 415 5.82 -22.19 -18.64
N TYR A 416 5.79 -22.03 -19.96
CA TYR A 416 7.00 -21.98 -20.75
C TYR A 416 7.96 -20.89 -20.29
N ALA A 417 9.23 -21.20 -20.19
CA ALA A 417 10.29 -20.22 -20.08
C ALA A 417 10.38 -19.42 -21.38
N ILE A 418 10.67 -18.15 -21.24
CA ILE A 418 10.81 -17.18 -22.33
C ILE A 418 12.28 -16.75 -22.41
N MET A 419 13.00 -17.19 -23.47
CA MET A 419 14.46 -17.07 -23.51
C MET A 419 15.00 -16.84 -24.92
N PRO A 420 14.97 -15.63 -25.49
CA PRO A 420 14.39 -14.37 -25.02
C PRO A 420 13.00 -14.06 -25.61
N ARG A 421 12.42 -12.93 -25.18
CA ARG A 421 11.38 -12.19 -25.88
C ARG A 421 11.93 -10.84 -26.31
N LEU A 422 11.81 -10.55 -27.61
CA LEU A 422 11.99 -9.21 -28.18
C LEU A 422 10.63 -8.70 -28.62
N SER A 423 10.29 -7.47 -28.28
CA SER A 423 9.04 -6.81 -28.71
C SER A 423 9.34 -5.43 -29.24
N ALA A 424 8.54 -4.97 -30.20
CA ALA A 424 8.59 -3.63 -30.74
C ALA A 424 7.18 -3.21 -31.17
N ASP A 425 6.70 -2.12 -30.61
CA ASP A 425 5.44 -1.48 -30.94
C ASP A 425 5.73 -0.07 -31.45
N TRP A 426 5.53 0.13 -32.74
CA TRP A 426 5.71 1.43 -33.37
C TRP A 426 4.38 1.96 -33.91
N HIS A 427 4.13 3.25 -33.68
CA HIS A 427 2.95 3.92 -34.24
C HIS A 427 3.23 5.37 -34.60
N LYS A 428 2.53 5.83 -35.65
CA LYS A 428 2.61 7.20 -36.16
C LYS A 428 1.21 7.70 -36.52
N ASN A 429 0.90 8.90 -36.09
CA ASN A 429 -0.31 9.60 -36.48
C ASN A 429 -0.05 10.37 -37.78
N ALA A 430 -0.93 10.20 -38.75
CA ALA A 430 -0.90 10.87 -40.07
C ALA A 430 -2.29 11.45 -40.33
N GLY A 431 -2.55 12.65 -39.88
CA GLY A 431 -3.89 13.24 -39.90
C GLY A 431 -4.86 12.42 -39.04
N ARG A 432 -5.95 11.96 -39.66
CA ARG A 432 -6.95 11.09 -39.00
C ARG A 432 -6.56 9.61 -38.98
N ALA A 433 -5.46 9.24 -39.62
CA ALA A 433 -4.99 7.87 -39.65
C ALA A 433 -3.88 7.66 -38.59
N GLN A 434 -3.91 6.52 -37.90
CA GLN A 434 -2.81 6.00 -37.10
C GLN A 434 -2.31 4.73 -37.79
N ILE A 435 -1.05 4.75 -38.23
CA ILE A 435 -0.34 3.58 -38.76
C ILE A 435 0.47 2.98 -37.64
N GLY A 436 0.41 1.66 -37.46
CA GLY A 436 1.15 0.97 -36.41
C GLY A 436 1.67 -0.38 -36.87
N VAL A 437 2.75 -0.83 -36.23
CA VAL A 437 3.31 -2.18 -36.39
C VAL A 437 3.69 -2.68 -35.02
N SER A 438 3.09 -3.80 -34.60
CA SER A 438 3.54 -4.57 -33.46
C SER A 438 4.32 -5.78 -33.94
N ALA A 439 5.52 -5.98 -33.41
CA ALA A 439 6.36 -7.13 -33.72
C ALA A 439 6.84 -7.80 -32.42
N GLN A 440 6.83 -9.13 -32.39
CA GLN A 440 7.31 -9.87 -31.24
C GLN A 440 8.02 -11.15 -31.69
N PHE A 441 9.26 -11.31 -31.29
CA PHE A 441 9.98 -12.59 -31.36
C PHE A 441 10.04 -13.19 -29.95
N THR A 442 9.73 -14.49 -29.83
CA THR A 442 9.78 -15.17 -28.53
C THR A 442 10.31 -16.59 -28.72
N ARG A 443 11.32 -16.94 -27.95
CA ARG A 443 11.78 -18.32 -27.80
C ARG A 443 11.14 -18.92 -26.55
N PHE A 444 10.46 -20.06 -26.73
CA PHE A 444 9.80 -20.82 -25.67
C PHE A 444 10.57 -22.11 -25.41
N SER A 445 10.77 -22.42 -24.14
CA SER A 445 11.41 -23.68 -23.73
C SER A 445 10.76 -24.22 -22.46
N GLN A 446 10.51 -25.52 -22.44
CA GLN A 446 9.99 -26.23 -21.27
C GLN A 446 10.36 -27.71 -21.33
N ASP A 447 10.91 -28.22 -20.23
CA ASP A 447 11.28 -29.64 -20.12
C ASP A 447 10.07 -30.55 -20.36
N GLY A 448 10.21 -31.52 -21.22
CA GLY A 448 9.19 -32.52 -21.54
C GLY A 448 8.03 -32.01 -22.42
N ARG A 449 8.15 -30.81 -23.01
CA ARG A 449 7.19 -30.25 -23.98
C ARG A 449 7.88 -29.79 -25.27
N GLN A 450 7.10 -29.41 -26.25
CA GLN A 450 7.57 -28.89 -27.53
C GLN A 450 8.23 -27.52 -27.36
N ASP A 451 9.51 -27.41 -27.61
CA ASP A 451 10.22 -26.13 -27.69
C ASP A 451 10.07 -25.49 -29.07
N GLY A 452 10.23 -24.18 -29.11
CA GLY A 452 10.18 -23.47 -30.39
C GLY A 452 10.29 -21.94 -30.28
N SER A 453 10.43 -21.31 -31.42
CA SER A 453 10.45 -19.86 -31.54
C SER A 453 9.22 -19.39 -32.29
N ARG A 454 8.69 -18.24 -31.91
CA ARG A 454 7.56 -17.58 -32.58
C ARG A 454 7.93 -16.16 -32.97
N LEU A 455 7.67 -15.78 -34.19
CA LEU A 455 7.70 -14.42 -34.69
C LEU A 455 6.28 -13.99 -35.04
N VAL A 456 5.81 -12.92 -34.45
CA VAL A 456 4.53 -12.26 -34.73
C VAL A 456 4.83 -10.90 -35.34
N VAL A 457 4.15 -10.55 -36.41
CA VAL A 457 4.18 -9.20 -37.01
C VAL A 457 2.73 -8.79 -37.29
N TYR A 458 2.30 -7.67 -36.73
CA TYR A 458 0.95 -7.16 -36.85
C TYR A 458 0.95 -5.70 -37.32
N PRO A 459 1.14 -5.42 -38.63
CA PRO A 459 0.92 -4.09 -39.21
C PRO A 459 -0.59 -3.78 -39.22
N GLY A 460 -0.93 -2.54 -39.01
CA GLY A 460 -2.30 -2.08 -39.08
C GLY A 460 -2.42 -0.57 -39.31
N ILE A 461 -3.57 -0.18 -39.79
CA ILE A 461 -3.98 1.20 -39.95
C ILE A 461 -5.37 1.36 -39.33
N LYS A 462 -5.51 2.39 -38.48
CA LYS A 462 -6.78 2.77 -37.85
C LYS A 462 -7.06 4.21 -38.23
N TRP A 463 -8.30 4.53 -38.59
CA TRP A 463 -8.77 5.89 -38.80
C TRP A 463 -9.62 6.32 -37.59
N ASP A 464 -9.54 7.58 -37.25
CA ASP A 464 -10.40 8.20 -36.21
C ASP A 464 -11.23 9.32 -36.84
N PHE A 465 -12.52 9.03 -37.05
CA PHE A 465 -13.52 9.97 -37.44
C PHE A 465 -14.41 10.30 -36.24
N SER A 466 -13.88 11.16 -35.38
CA SER A 466 -14.56 11.58 -34.14
C SER A 466 -14.96 13.05 -34.17
N ASN A 467 -16.06 13.37 -33.50
CA ASN A 467 -16.55 14.71 -33.23
C ASN A 467 -17.12 14.75 -31.78
N SER A 468 -17.74 15.86 -31.38
CA SER A 468 -18.26 16.07 -30.02
C SER A 468 -19.40 15.12 -29.62
N TRP A 469 -20.11 14.51 -30.58
CA TRP A 469 -21.28 13.64 -30.32
C TRP A 469 -21.07 12.16 -30.67
N GLY A 470 -19.98 11.81 -31.39
CA GLY A 470 -19.75 10.42 -31.73
C GLY A 470 -18.48 10.17 -32.51
N TYR A 471 -18.24 8.89 -32.79
CA TYR A 471 -17.05 8.45 -33.54
C TYR A 471 -17.34 7.22 -34.39
N VAL A 472 -16.53 7.08 -35.45
CA VAL A 472 -16.39 5.86 -36.25
C VAL A 472 -14.91 5.60 -36.46
N ARG A 473 -14.42 4.43 -36.08
CA ARG A 473 -13.02 4.04 -36.10
C ARG A 473 -12.82 2.73 -36.83
N PRO A 474 -12.74 2.75 -38.16
CA PRO A 474 -12.37 1.57 -38.93
C PRO A 474 -10.89 1.24 -38.74
N LYS A 475 -10.57 -0.05 -38.66
CA LYS A 475 -9.21 -0.60 -38.57
C LYS A 475 -9.02 -1.73 -39.58
N LEU A 476 -7.90 -1.73 -40.24
CA LEU A 476 -7.40 -2.83 -41.08
C LEU A 476 -6.05 -3.29 -40.50
N GLY A 477 -5.89 -4.58 -40.33
CA GLY A 477 -4.65 -5.18 -39.82
C GLY A 477 -4.36 -6.52 -40.50
N LEU A 478 -3.11 -6.93 -40.45
CA LEU A 478 -2.66 -8.22 -40.96
C LEU A 478 -1.84 -8.94 -39.89
N HIS A 479 -2.44 -9.95 -39.23
CA HIS A 479 -1.78 -10.72 -38.19
C HIS A 479 -0.99 -11.87 -38.81
N ALA A 480 0.33 -11.72 -38.93
CA ALA A 480 1.24 -12.74 -39.40
C ALA A 480 1.99 -13.38 -38.24
N THR A 481 2.01 -14.72 -38.21
CA THR A 481 2.72 -15.49 -37.19
C THR A 481 3.52 -16.60 -37.86
N TYR A 482 4.78 -16.74 -37.47
CA TYR A 482 5.68 -17.78 -37.94
C TYR A 482 6.30 -18.50 -36.76
N TYR A 483 6.35 -19.83 -36.85
CA TYR A 483 6.93 -20.69 -35.83
C TYR A 483 8.07 -21.51 -36.44
N SER A 484 9.13 -21.66 -35.65
CA SER A 484 10.18 -22.65 -35.85
C SER A 484 10.17 -23.57 -34.64
N LEU A 485 9.75 -24.83 -34.83
CA LEU A 485 9.61 -25.84 -33.79
C LEU A 485 10.77 -26.79 -33.80
N ASP A 486 11.30 -27.12 -32.64
CA ASP A 486 12.38 -28.09 -32.48
C ASP A 486 11.85 -29.51 -32.66
N SER A 487 12.76 -30.50 -32.77
CA SER A 487 12.37 -31.91 -32.75
C SER A 487 11.82 -32.32 -31.36
N PHE A 488 10.69 -32.98 -31.33
CA PHE A 488 10.06 -33.43 -30.10
C PHE A 488 9.14 -34.62 -30.34
N GLY A 489 9.17 -35.63 -29.42
CA GLY A 489 8.28 -36.79 -29.46
C GLY A 489 8.38 -37.59 -30.75
N GLY A 490 9.58 -37.74 -31.30
CA GLY A 490 9.86 -38.45 -32.55
C GLY A 490 9.52 -37.66 -33.81
N LYS A 491 9.02 -36.42 -33.71
CA LYS A 491 8.76 -35.53 -34.86
C LYS A 491 10.01 -34.68 -35.10
N ALA A 492 10.40 -34.56 -36.39
CA ALA A 492 11.49 -33.66 -36.80
C ALA A 492 11.15 -32.18 -36.58
N SER A 493 12.16 -31.35 -36.53
CA SER A 493 11.98 -29.90 -36.52
C SER A 493 11.20 -29.46 -37.77
N ARG A 494 10.32 -28.48 -37.55
CA ARG A 494 9.46 -27.95 -38.63
C ARG A 494 9.12 -26.49 -38.43
N SER A 495 8.81 -25.85 -39.55
CA SER A 495 8.32 -24.48 -39.56
C SER A 495 6.89 -24.44 -40.04
N VAL A 496 6.07 -23.66 -39.33
CA VAL A 496 4.65 -23.48 -39.66
C VAL A 496 4.26 -22.01 -39.43
N GLY A 497 3.19 -21.58 -40.09
CA GLY A 497 2.77 -20.20 -39.89
C GLY A 497 1.34 -19.95 -40.38
N ARG A 498 0.86 -18.78 -39.99
CA ARG A 498 -0.44 -18.29 -40.45
C ARG A 498 -0.40 -16.79 -40.72
N VAL A 499 -1.25 -16.36 -41.67
CA VAL A 499 -1.53 -14.96 -41.92
C VAL A 499 -3.06 -14.80 -41.91
N LEU A 500 -3.56 -13.81 -41.15
CA LEU A 500 -4.97 -13.52 -40.99
C LEU A 500 -5.21 -12.01 -41.18
N PRO A 501 -6.06 -11.61 -42.14
CA PRO A 501 -6.55 -10.24 -42.15
C PRO A 501 -7.51 -10.02 -40.97
N VAL A 502 -7.41 -8.83 -40.37
CA VAL A 502 -8.26 -8.37 -39.29
C VAL A 502 -8.91 -7.07 -39.70
N VAL A 503 -10.23 -7.07 -39.76
CA VAL A 503 -11.01 -5.87 -40.11
C VAL A 503 -11.97 -5.59 -38.97
N ASN A 504 -11.95 -4.39 -38.45
CA ASN A 504 -12.97 -4.00 -37.47
C ASN A 504 -13.43 -2.56 -37.70
N ILE A 505 -14.63 -2.28 -37.22
CA ILE A 505 -15.24 -0.96 -37.24
C ILE A 505 -15.85 -0.77 -35.85
N ASP A 506 -15.34 0.19 -35.11
CA ASP A 506 -15.82 0.61 -33.81
C ASP A 506 -16.53 1.96 -33.96
N GLY A 507 -17.80 2.03 -33.61
CA GLY A 507 -18.61 3.23 -33.72
C GLY A 507 -19.48 3.43 -32.45
N GLY A 508 -19.63 4.66 -32.10
CA GLY A 508 -20.44 5.02 -30.95
C GLY A 508 -20.86 6.47 -30.97
N THR A 509 -21.88 6.77 -30.19
CA THR A 509 -22.37 8.15 -29.99
C THR A 509 -22.68 8.37 -28.51
N THR A 510 -22.70 9.62 -28.11
CA THR A 510 -23.02 10.02 -26.73
C THR A 510 -24.17 11.01 -26.75
N PHE A 511 -25.24 10.65 -26.07
CA PHE A 511 -26.35 11.54 -25.77
C PHE A 511 -26.23 11.98 -24.30
N GLU A 512 -26.36 13.28 -24.06
CA GLU A 512 -26.22 13.85 -22.73
C GLU A 512 -27.47 14.61 -22.32
N ARG A 513 -27.81 14.55 -21.04
CA ARG A 513 -28.83 15.42 -20.46
C ARG A 513 -28.45 15.87 -19.06
N ASN A 514 -28.68 17.12 -18.77
CA ASN A 514 -28.63 17.63 -17.41
C ASN A 514 -29.89 17.20 -16.65
N THR A 515 -29.74 16.65 -15.49
CA THR A 515 -30.86 16.21 -14.64
C THR A 515 -30.48 16.33 -13.15
N ARG A 516 -31.43 16.06 -12.28
CA ARG A 516 -31.17 15.98 -10.83
C ARG A 516 -31.44 14.57 -10.36
N LEU A 517 -30.41 13.96 -9.77
CA LEU A 517 -30.50 12.64 -9.15
C LEU A 517 -29.80 12.69 -7.78
N PHE A 518 -30.33 11.94 -6.82
CA PHE A 518 -29.79 11.82 -5.47
C PHE A 518 -29.55 13.18 -4.76
N GLY A 519 -30.37 14.19 -5.07
CA GLY A 519 -30.32 15.50 -4.44
C GLY A 519 -29.32 16.49 -5.06
N GLY A 520 -28.58 16.12 -6.12
CA GLY A 520 -27.60 16.94 -6.82
C GLY A 520 -27.85 17.08 -8.31
N GLY A 521 -27.29 18.13 -8.92
CA GLY A 521 -27.21 18.28 -10.37
C GLY A 521 -26.23 17.26 -10.96
N VAL A 522 -26.64 16.52 -11.98
CA VAL A 522 -25.81 15.52 -12.65
C VAL A 522 -25.99 15.60 -14.15
N VAL A 523 -24.95 15.17 -14.89
CA VAL A 523 -25.04 14.89 -16.31
C VAL A 523 -25.22 13.39 -16.50
N GLN A 524 -26.33 12.98 -17.09
CA GLN A 524 -26.54 11.59 -17.49
C GLN A 524 -26.21 11.43 -18.96
N THR A 525 -25.37 10.40 -19.27
CA THR A 525 -25.07 10.02 -20.65
C THR A 525 -25.82 8.74 -21.02
N ILE A 526 -26.10 8.57 -22.31
CA ILE A 526 -26.47 7.31 -22.95
C ILE A 526 -25.55 7.10 -24.13
N GLU A 527 -24.79 5.99 -24.13
CA GLU A 527 -23.67 5.74 -25.03
C GLU A 527 -23.88 4.40 -25.75
N PRO A 528 -24.65 4.37 -26.83
CA PRO A 528 -24.70 3.20 -27.68
C PRO A 528 -23.38 3.03 -28.43
N ARG A 529 -22.91 1.77 -28.53
CA ARG A 529 -21.68 1.37 -29.20
C ARG A 529 -21.90 0.14 -30.04
N LEU A 530 -21.38 0.17 -31.26
CA LEU A 530 -21.37 -0.93 -32.21
C LEU A 530 -19.92 -1.29 -32.52
N PHE A 531 -19.60 -2.57 -32.51
CA PHE A 531 -18.28 -3.06 -32.88
C PHE A 531 -18.41 -4.26 -33.81
N TYR A 532 -18.13 -4.03 -35.10
CA TYR A 532 -18.03 -5.09 -36.08
C TYR A 532 -16.61 -5.63 -36.12
N ASN A 533 -16.46 -6.96 -36.13
CA ASN A 533 -15.16 -7.62 -36.20
C ASN A 533 -15.19 -8.77 -37.18
N TYR A 534 -14.21 -8.79 -38.11
CA TYR A 534 -14.03 -9.84 -39.08
C TYR A 534 -12.61 -10.38 -39.07
N ILE A 535 -12.47 -11.70 -38.82
CA ILE A 535 -11.25 -12.49 -38.94
C ILE A 535 -11.65 -13.82 -39.56
N PRO A 536 -11.07 -14.24 -40.70
CA PRO A 536 -11.48 -15.49 -41.35
C PRO A 536 -11.11 -16.71 -40.48
N ALA A 537 -11.95 -17.75 -40.54
CA ALA A 537 -11.63 -19.03 -39.95
C ALA A 537 -10.48 -19.71 -40.68
N LYS A 538 -9.47 -20.13 -39.93
CA LYS A 538 -8.35 -20.90 -40.43
C LYS A 538 -7.96 -21.93 -39.41
N SER A 539 -7.76 -23.20 -39.83
CA SER A 539 -7.24 -24.24 -38.90
C SER A 539 -5.89 -23.84 -38.35
N GLN A 540 -5.69 -24.07 -37.11
CA GLN A 540 -4.49 -23.79 -36.31
C GLN A 540 -4.01 -25.04 -35.56
N ASN A 541 -4.51 -26.23 -35.96
CA ASN A 541 -4.15 -27.52 -35.35
C ASN A 541 -2.64 -27.82 -35.41
N ASP A 542 -1.98 -27.34 -36.49
CA ASP A 542 -0.54 -27.54 -36.68
C ASP A 542 0.30 -26.55 -35.88
N LEU A 543 -0.33 -25.53 -35.28
CA LEU A 543 0.35 -24.52 -34.49
C LEU A 543 0.43 -24.94 -33.02
N PRO A 544 1.59 -24.72 -32.37
CA PRO A 544 1.72 -24.99 -30.93
C PRO A 544 0.82 -24.03 -30.12
N ASN A 545 0.62 -24.36 -28.86
CA ASN A 545 0.07 -23.45 -27.89
C ASN A 545 1.07 -23.26 -26.75
N PHE A 546 1.87 -22.18 -26.81
CA PHE A 546 2.85 -21.82 -25.82
C PHE A 546 2.27 -20.92 -24.71
N ASP A 547 1.46 -19.92 -25.11
CA ASP A 547 1.01 -18.85 -24.18
C ASP A 547 -0.45 -18.42 -24.37
N SER A 548 -1.23 -19.14 -25.18
CA SER A 548 -2.64 -18.76 -25.36
C SER A 548 -3.58 -19.45 -24.39
N SER A 549 -4.51 -18.69 -23.87
CA SER A 549 -5.60 -19.12 -23.01
C SER A 549 -6.89 -18.38 -23.33
N GLU A 550 -8.02 -18.95 -22.96
CA GLU A 550 -9.31 -18.30 -23.14
C GLU A 550 -9.48 -17.14 -22.16
N SER A 551 -10.03 -16.03 -22.62
CA SER A 551 -10.44 -14.93 -21.75
C SER A 551 -11.86 -15.17 -21.22
N SER A 552 -12.08 -14.83 -19.96
CA SER A 552 -13.45 -14.84 -19.41
C SER A 552 -14.33 -13.87 -20.18
N PHE A 553 -15.50 -14.34 -20.61
CA PHE A 553 -16.43 -13.51 -21.38
C PHE A 553 -17.14 -12.51 -20.46
N GLY A 554 -17.13 -11.25 -20.82
CA GLY A 554 -17.75 -10.17 -20.10
C GLY A 554 -17.98 -8.94 -21.00
N TYR A 555 -18.42 -7.83 -20.43
CA TYR A 555 -18.75 -6.62 -21.20
C TYR A 555 -17.54 -6.09 -22.00
N GLY A 556 -16.34 -6.09 -21.45
CA GLY A 556 -15.14 -5.65 -22.13
C GLY A 556 -14.74 -6.51 -23.33
N GLN A 557 -15.03 -7.82 -23.30
CA GLN A 557 -14.73 -8.77 -24.37
C GLN A 557 -15.63 -8.62 -25.60
N LEU A 558 -16.76 -7.90 -25.47
CA LEU A 558 -17.60 -7.56 -26.63
C LEU A 558 -16.81 -6.78 -27.70
N PHE A 559 -15.84 -5.95 -27.28
CA PHE A 559 -15.11 -5.01 -28.12
C PHE A 559 -13.65 -5.42 -28.38
N ARG A 560 -13.30 -6.68 -28.10
CA ARG A 560 -11.95 -7.20 -28.41
C ARG A 560 -11.91 -7.89 -29.77
N GLU A 561 -10.80 -7.71 -30.47
CA GLU A 561 -10.52 -8.38 -31.74
C GLU A 561 -10.34 -9.88 -31.54
N ASN A 562 -9.47 -10.27 -30.62
CA ASN A 562 -9.20 -11.65 -30.25
C ASN A 562 -9.72 -11.96 -28.85
N LEU A 563 -10.42 -13.08 -28.73
CA LEU A 563 -10.96 -13.58 -27.44
C LEU A 563 -9.95 -14.41 -26.67
N TYR A 564 -8.84 -14.78 -27.28
CA TYR A 564 -7.70 -15.45 -26.62
C TYR A 564 -6.69 -14.44 -26.10
N TYR A 565 -6.08 -14.75 -24.98
CA TYR A 565 -4.81 -14.14 -24.56
C TYR A 565 -3.67 -14.81 -25.35
N GLY A 566 -2.50 -14.16 -25.38
CA GLY A 566 -1.35 -14.65 -26.13
C GLY A 566 -1.52 -14.47 -27.64
N ASN A 567 -0.62 -15.08 -28.41
CA ASN A 567 -0.60 -14.95 -29.88
C ASN A 567 -0.67 -16.29 -30.62
N ASP A 568 -0.78 -17.42 -29.92
CA ASP A 568 -0.83 -18.73 -30.56
C ASP A 568 -2.22 -19.02 -31.13
N ARG A 569 -3.26 -18.53 -30.49
CA ARG A 569 -4.63 -18.69 -30.94
C ARG A 569 -5.27 -17.36 -31.29
N ILE A 570 -5.81 -17.27 -32.50
CA ILE A 570 -6.60 -16.14 -32.97
C ILE A 570 -7.99 -16.69 -33.37
N ASN A 571 -9.04 -16.19 -32.73
CA ASN A 571 -10.40 -16.64 -33.01
C ASN A 571 -10.86 -16.22 -34.39
N ALA A 572 -11.67 -17.07 -35.04
CA ALA A 572 -12.49 -16.64 -36.15
C ALA A 572 -13.54 -15.62 -35.66
N ALA A 573 -13.78 -14.61 -36.44
CA ALA A 573 -14.80 -13.60 -36.15
C ALA A 573 -15.51 -13.15 -37.43
N ASN A 574 -16.80 -13.12 -37.40
CA ASN A 574 -17.67 -12.39 -38.28
C ASN A 574 -18.88 -12.02 -37.46
N SER A 575 -18.74 -10.92 -36.72
CA SER A 575 -19.68 -10.62 -35.63
C SER A 575 -19.88 -9.13 -35.45
N LEU A 576 -21.06 -8.77 -34.94
CA LEU A 576 -21.42 -7.42 -34.52
C LEU A 576 -21.71 -7.45 -33.02
N SER A 577 -20.92 -6.74 -32.25
CA SER A 577 -21.25 -6.46 -30.85
C SER A 577 -22.07 -5.18 -30.76
N THR A 578 -23.14 -5.23 -30.01
CA THR A 578 -24.01 -4.08 -29.70
C THR A 578 -24.05 -3.89 -28.20
N ALA A 579 -23.88 -2.67 -27.75
CA ALA A 579 -23.99 -2.36 -26.33
C ALA A 579 -24.53 -0.95 -26.13
N VAL A 580 -25.12 -0.74 -24.96
CA VAL A 580 -25.50 0.58 -24.46
C VAL A 580 -24.92 0.72 -23.07
N GLN A 581 -24.27 1.83 -22.83
CA GLN A 581 -23.77 2.23 -21.50
C GLN A 581 -24.42 3.58 -21.11
N SER A 582 -24.67 3.77 -19.84
CA SER A 582 -25.08 5.05 -19.28
C SER A 582 -24.17 5.39 -18.13
N ARG A 583 -23.71 6.65 -18.09
CA ARG A 583 -22.93 7.19 -16.99
C ARG A 583 -23.71 8.33 -16.33
N ILE A 584 -23.49 8.46 -15.04
CA ILE A 584 -23.97 9.58 -14.23
C ILE A 584 -22.74 10.32 -13.72
N LEU A 585 -22.53 11.51 -14.23
CA LEU A 585 -21.42 12.38 -13.89
C LEU A 585 -21.91 13.47 -12.93
N ASP A 586 -21.09 13.86 -11.98
CA ASP A 586 -21.36 15.03 -11.13
C ASP A 586 -21.41 16.31 -11.98
N GLY A 587 -22.46 17.11 -11.83
CA GLY A 587 -22.65 18.29 -12.67
C GLY A 587 -21.68 19.42 -12.42
N ALA A 588 -21.01 19.46 -11.25
CA ALA A 588 -20.06 20.49 -10.89
C ALA A 588 -18.61 20.08 -11.18
N THR A 589 -18.26 18.82 -10.89
CA THR A 589 -16.87 18.33 -11.00
C THR A 589 -16.62 17.48 -12.26
N GLY A 590 -17.67 16.98 -12.92
CA GLY A 590 -17.55 16.04 -14.02
C GLY A 590 -17.16 14.61 -13.59
N GLU A 591 -16.99 14.36 -12.31
CA GLU A 591 -16.59 13.07 -11.76
C GLU A 591 -17.67 12.01 -12.03
N GLU A 592 -17.25 10.81 -12.49
CA GLU A 592 -18.18 9.69 -12.70
C GLU A 592 -18.65 9.15 -11.35
N ARG A 593 -19.96 9.25 -11.11
CA ARG A 593 -20.62 8.75 -9.90
C ARG A 593 -21.12 7.33 -10.06
N PHE A 594 -21.66 7.01 -11.22
CA PHE A 594 -22.25 5.70 -11.49
C PHE A 594 -22.21 5.41 -12.99
N ARG A 595 -22.04 4.13 -13.34
CA ARG A 595 -22.14 3.63 -14.70
C ARG A 595 -22.81 2.27 -14.74
N ALA A 596 -23.58 2.02 -15.78
CA ALA A 596 -24.19 0.73 -16.07
C ALA A 596 -24.20 0.49 -17.56
N GLY A 597 -24.06 -0.76 -17.96
CA GLY A 597 -24.07 -1.13 -19.37
C GLY A 597 -24.56 -2.55 -19.58
N ILE A 598 -25.09 -2.76 -20.77
CA ILE A 598 -25.57 -4.07 -21.24
C ILE A 598 -25.17 -4.24 -22.69
N GLY A 599 -24.83 -5.44 -23.10
CA GLY A 599 -24.48 -5.73 -24.49
C GLY A 599 -24.54 -7.20 -24.85
N GLN A 600 -24.50 -7.44 -26.15
CA GLN A 600 -24.52 -8.76 -26.74
C GLN A 600 -23.74 -8.76 -28.05
N LYS A 601 -23.21 -9.92 -28.44
CA LYS A 601 -22.52 -10.14 -29.72
C LYS A 601 -23.36 -11.05 -30.60
N PHE A 602 -23.57 -10.67 -31.85
CA PHE A 602 -24.24 -11.42 -32.89
C PHE A 602 -23.20 -12.02 -33.84
N TYR A 603 -23.32 -13.32 -34.10
CA TYR A 603 -22.41 -14.04 -35.00
C TYR A 603 -23.11 -14.23 -36.34
N PHE A 604 -22.47 -13.76 -37.43
CA PHE A 604 -22.97 -13.92 -38.80
C PHE A 604 -22.46 -15.22 -39.46
N LYS A 605 -21.43 -15.84 -38.83
CA LYS A 605 -20.97 -17.19 -39.15
C LYS A 605 -20.76 -17.98 -37.89
N ASP A 606 -20.93 -19.27 -37.98
CA ASP A 606 -20.82 -20.23 -36.88
C ASP A 606 -19.41 -20.85 -36.75
N ASP A 607 -18.47 -20.51 -37.62
CA ASP A 607 -17.09 -21.00 -37.53
C ASP A 607 -16.40 -20.42 -36.28
N ALA A 608 -15.80 -21.32 -35.50
CA ALA A 608 -15.04 -20.97 -34.31
C ALA A 608 -13.70 -21.71 -34.32
N VAL A 609 -12.63 -21.02 -33.97
CA VAL A 609 -11.32 -21.62 -33.70
C VAL A 609 -11.27 -21.91 -32.21
N MET A 610 -11.04 -23.19 -31.86
CA MET A 610 -10.96 -23.65 -30.47
C MET A 610 -9.54 -23.49 -29.91
N LEU A 611 -9.36 -23.66 -28.60
CA LEU A 611 -8.06 -23.53 -27.95
C LEU A 611 -7.03 -24.59 -28.41
N ASP A 612 -7.51 -25.77 -28.82
CA ASP A 612 -6.68 -26.80 -29.42
C ASP A 612 -6.24 -26.48 -30.87
N GLY A 613 -6.80 -25.44 -31.47
CA GLY A 613 -6.53 -24.99 -32.85
C GLY A 613 -7.49 -25.54 -33.90
N SER A 614 -8.39 -26.45 -33.53
CA SER A 614 -9.41 -26.99 -34.45
C SER A 614 -10.42 -25.92 -34.85
N VAL A 615 -10.99 -26.05 -36.02
CA VAL A 615 -12.14 -25.26 -36.46
C VAL A 615 -13.40 -26.03 -36.13
N GLY A 616 -14.13 -25.56 -35.15
CA GLY A 616 -15.43 -26.07 -34.74
C GLY A 616 -16.57 -25.18 -35.20
N LYS A 617 -17.77 -25.51 -34.74
CA LYS A 617 -18.98 -24.74 -34.98
C LYS A 617 -19.43 -24.11 -33.66
N ASN A 618 -19.69 -22.80 -33.68
CA ASN A 618 -20.43 -22.18 -32.60
C ASN A 618 -21.92 -22.43 -32.81
N PRO A 619 -22.56 -23.21 -31.97
CA PRO A 619 -23.97 -23.59 -32.19
C PRO A 619 -24.93 -22.41 -31.99
N ARG A 620 -24.45 -21.25 -31.63
CA ARG A 620 -25.25 -20.08 -31.26
C ARG A 620 -25.04 -18.94 -32.24
N SER A 621 -26.11 -18.33 -32.67
CA SER A 621 -26.09 -17.12 -33.52
C SER A 621 -25.83 -15.84 -32.75
N ARG A 622 -25.79 -15.92 -31.43
CA ARG A 622 -25.54 -14.79 -30.54
C ARG A 622 -24.89 -15.23 -29.22
N SER A 623 -24.10 -14.35 -28.64
CA SER A 623 -23.51 -14.57 -27.31
C SER A 623 -24.57 -14.49 -26.22
N ASP A 624 -24.19 -14.87 -25.02
CA ASP A 624 -24.94 -14.55 -23.82
C ASP A 624 -25.01 -13.04 -23.63
N TRP A 625 -26.03 -12.56 -22.91
CA TRP A 625 -26.07 -11.18 -22.45
C TRP A 625 -25.03 -10.92 -21.39
N VAL A 626 -24.34 -9.82 -21.49
CA VAL A 626 -23.43 -9.33 -20.46
C VAL A 626 -23.87 -7.94 -20.01
N ALA A 627 -23.98 -7.75 -18.71
CA ALA A 627 -24.33 -6.47 -18.13
C ALA A 627 -23.48 -6.20 -16.88
N PHE A 628 -23.32 -4.93 -16.57
CA PHE A 628 -22.64 -4.49 -15.35
C PHE A 628 -23.29 -3.21 -14.83
N ALA A 629 -23.10 -2.95 -13.54
CA ALA A 629 -23.40 -1.68 -12.92
C ALA A 629 -22.39 -1.43 -11.80
N SER A 630 -21.79 -0.24 -11.77
CA SER A 630 -20.81 0.11 -10.75
C SER A 630 -20.84 1.60 -10.46
N GLY A 631 -20.51 1.97 -9.23
CA GLY A 631 -20.37 3.38 -8.84
C GLY A 631 -20.78 3.66 -7.41
N GLY A 632 -20.73 4.95 -7.06
CA GLY A 632 -21.11 5.49 -5.76
C GLY A 632 -22.49 6.17 -5.79
N ILE A 633 -23.31 5.87 -4.81
CA ILE A 633 -24.63 6.47 -4.64
C ILE A 633 -24.64 7.31 -3.37
N GLY A 634 -24.88 8.62 -3.50
CA GLY A 634 -24.98 9.53 -2.37
C GLY A 634 -23.70 9.65 -1.55
N GLY A 635 -22.52 9.35 -2.12
CA GLY A 635 -21.22 9.44 -1.46
C GLY A 635 -20.96 8.42 -0.34
N ARG A 636 -21.95 7.58 -0.02
CA ARG A 636 -21.89 6.62 1.11
C ARG A 636 -22.02 5.17 0.68
N PHE A 637 -22.75 4.91 -0.37
CA PHE A 637 -22.98 3.56 -0.90
C PHE A 637 -22.15 3.34 -2.15
N THR A 638 -21.59 2.14 -2.29
CA THR A 638 -20.94 1.68 -3.52
C THR A 638 -21.62 0.41 -3.98
N LEU A 639 -21.79 0.29 -5.28
CA LEU A 639 -22.29 -0.91 -5.95
C LEU A 639 -21.26 -1.35 -6.98
N ASP A 640 -21.02 -2.63 -7.07
CA ASP A 640 -20.23 -3.30 -8.12
C ASP A 640 -20.95 -4.58 -8.50
N SER A 641 -21.43 -4.68 -9.73
CA SER A 641 -22.17 -5.84 -10.18
C SER A 641 -21.84 -6.18 -11.63
N SER A 642 -21.82 -7.46 -11.93
CA SER A 642 -21.71 -8.00 -13.27
C SER A 642 -22.56 -9.26 -13.41
N ILE A 643 -23.12 -9.47 -14.58
CA ILE A 643 -23.89 -10.66 -14.91
C ILE A 643 -23.58 -11.12 -16.33
N HIS A 644 -23.49 -12.42 -16.48
CA HIS A 644 -23.39 -13.14 -17.73
C HIS A 644 -24.59 -14.10 -17.79
N TYR A 645 -25.56 -13.79 -18.63
CA TYR A 645 -26.85 -14.49 -18.71
C TYR A 645 -27.02 -15.22 -20.03
N ASN A 646 -27.13 -16.53 -19.95
CA ASN A 646 -27.41 -17.41 -21.07
C ASN A 646 -28.91 -17.44 -21.36
N GLN A 647 -29.30 -16.78 -22.44
CA GLN A 647 -30.69 -16.68 -22.84
C GLN A 647 -31.27 -17.98 -23.40
N ASN A 648 -30.40 -18.86 -23.97
CA ASN A 648 -30.88 -20.12 -24.55
C ASN A 648 -31.26 -21.11 -23.43
N ASP A 649 -30.41 -21.19 -22.43
CA ASP A 649 -30.63 -22.04 -21.25
C ASP A 649 -31.42 -21.33 -20.14
N LYS A 650 -31.80 -20.06 -20.36
CA LYS A 650 -32.58 -19.20 -19.43
C LYS A 650 -31.97 -19.17 -18.02
N ARG A 651 -30.66 -19.07 -17.94
CA ARG A 651 -29.94 -19.09 -16.65
C ARG A 651 -28.71 -18.15 -16.66
N ALA A 652 -28.28 -17.73 -15.47
CA ALA A 652 -27.03 -17.04 -15.31
C ALA A 652 -25.87 -18.05 -15.29
N GLU A 653 -24.84 -17.80 -16.07
CA GLU A 653 -23.59 -18.57 -16.04
C GLU A 653 -22.63 -18.02 -14.98
N HIS A 654 -22.50 -16.70 -14.91
CA HIS A 654 -21.70 -16.01 -13.92
C HIS A 654 -22.41 -14.75 -13.45
N TYR A 655 -22.33 -14.46 -12.17
CA TYR A 655 -22.67 -13.13 -11.68
C TYR A 655 -21.90 -12.82 -10.39
N ALA A 656 -21.63 -11.55 -10.20
CA ALA A 656 -21.06 -11.01 -8.98
C ALA A 656 -21.86 -9.76 -8.60
N VAL A 657 -22.17 -9.64 -7.33
CA VAL A 657 -22.82 -8.44 -6.77
C VAL A 657 -22.07 -8.06 -5.50
N GLY A 658 -21.52 -6.88 -5.49
CA GLY A 658 -20.86 -6.29 -4.33
C GLY A 658 -21.53 -4.98 -3.94
N ALA A 659 -21.76 -4.79 -2.65
CA ALA A 659 -22.28 -3.56 -2.09
C ALA A 659 -21.41 -3.12 -0.91
N GLY A 660 -21.11 -1.84 -0.87
CA GLY A 660 -20.35 -1.22 0.22
C GLY A 660 -21.13 -0.05 0.82
N TYR A 661 -21.02 0.12 2.12
CA TYR A 661 -21.56 1.26 2.84
C TYR A 661 -20.48 1.92 3.68
N ARG A 662 -20.18 3.18 3.38
CA ARG A 662 -19.11 3.98 4.00
C ARG A 662 -19.62 5.35 4.41
N PRO A 663 -20.37 5.45 5.53
CA PRO A 663 -20.98 6.73 5.94
C PRO A 663 -19.96 7.74 6.47
N ALA A 664 -18.81 7.29 6.97
CA ALA A 664 -17.74 8.11 7.51
C ALA A 664 -16.42 7.31 7.54
N PRO A 665 -15.26 7.96 7.66
CA PRO A 665 -13.98 7.30 7.87
C PRO A 665 -14.04 6.30 9.03
N GLY A 666 -13.49 5.10 8.85
CA GLY A 666 -13.51 4.02 9.83
C GLY A 666 -14.87 3.33 10.03
N LYS A 667 -15.88 3.65 9.23
CA LYS A 667 -17.18 2.95 9.18
C LYS A 667 -17.38 2.33 7.82
N VAL A 668 -17.19 1.03 7.73
CA VAL A 668 -17.23 0.27 6.48
C VAL A 668 -18.03 -1.00 6.69
N LEU A 669 -18.97 -1.25 5.81
CA LEU A 669 -19.67 -2.52 5.65
C LEU A 669 -19.57 -2.93 4.19
N ASN A 670 -19.13 -4.14 3.90
CA ASN A 670 -19.10 -4.69 2.55
C ASN A 670 -19.80 -6.05 2.54
N ALA A 671 -20.54 -6.30 1.49
CA ALA A 671 -21.12 -7.60 1.18
C ALA A 671 -20.88 -7.90 -0.29
N ARG A 672 -20.32 -9.06 -0.62
CA ARG A 672 -20.08 -9.50 -1.99
C ARG A 672 -20.51 -10.95 -2.15
N TYR A 673 -21.33 -11.20 -3.13
CA TYR A 673 -21.69 -12.55 -3.55
C TYR A 673 -21.16 -12.82 -4.96
N LYS A 674 -20.56 -13.98 -5.17
CA LYS A 674 -20.07 -14.46 -6.46
C LYS A 674 -20.66 -15.82 -6.77
N TYR A 675 -21.12 -15.97 -7.99
CA TYR A 675 -21.58 -17.23 -8.56
C TYR A 675 -20.94 -17.47 -9.91
N GLY A 676 -20.49 -18.67 -10.15
CA GLY A 676 -20.00 -19.12 -11.45
C GLY A 676 -20.32 -20.58 -11.65
N ARG A 677 -20.68 -20.94 -12.88
CA ARG A 677 -20.90 -22.31 -13.31
C ARG A 677 -19.71 -22.77 -14.13
N ASN A 678 -19.33 -24.05 -13.99
CA ASN A 678 -18.19 -24.61 -14.72
C ASN A 678 -16.87 -23.84 -14.52
N GLU A 679 -16.67 -23.34 -13.31
CA GLU A 679 -15.40 -22.69 -12.96
C GLU A 679 -14.28 -23.73 -12.84
N LYS A 680 -13.08 -23.36 -13.28
CA LYS A 680 -11.87 -24.12 -12.99
C LYS A 680 -11.59 -24.05 -11.50
N ILE A 681 -11.81 -25.16 -10.78
CA ILE A 681 -11.66 -25.16 -9.32
C ILE A 681 -10.29 -25.61 -8.90
N TYR A 682 -9.77 -26.71 -9.47
CA TYR A 682 -8.41 -27.18 -9.21
C TYR A 682 -7.86 -28.05 -10.34
N LEU A 683 -6.54 -28.13 -10.38
CA LEU A 683 -5.81 -28.98 -11.28
C LEU A 683 -5.64 -30.38 -10.64
N GLN A 684 -6.04 -31.40 -11.33
CA GLN A 684 -5.93 -32.80 -10.87
C GLN A 684 -4.52 -33.34 -11.08
N ALA A 685 -4.22 -34.48 -10.48
CA ALA A 685 -2.91 -35.14 -10.60
C ALA A 685 -2.60 -35.61 -12.04
N ASP A 686 -3.61 -35.85 -12.84
CA ASP A 686 -3.51 -36.23 -14.26
C ASP A 686 -3.35 -35.06 -15.21
N GLY A 687 -3.29 -33.83 -14.69
CA GLY A 687 -3.21 -32.61 -15.47
C GLY A 687 -4.52 -32.06 -16.01
N SER A 688 -5.64 -32.70 -15.72
CA SER A 688 -6.95 -32.18 -16.05
C SER A 688 -7.46 -31.18 -15.02
N TYR A 689 -8.33 -30.25 -15.44
CA TYR A 689 -9.00 -29.35 -14.51
C TYR A 689 -10.31 -29.95 -14.03
N PHE A 690 -10.54 -29.90 -12.73
CA PHE A 690 -11.86 -30.14 -12.18
C PHE A 690 -12.69 -28.87 -12.28
N TYR A 691 -13.87 -28.98 -12.86
CA TYR A 691 -14.83 -27.89 -13.04
C TYR A 691 -16.03 -28.09 -12.12
N ASP A 692 -16.44 -27.06 -11.43
CA ASP A 692 -17.62 -27.11 -10.57
C ASP A 692 -18.21 -25.68 -10.42
N LYS A 693 -19.29 -25.59 -9.68
CA LYS A 693 -19.89 -24.31 -9.34
C LYS A 693 -19.03 -23.58 -8.31
N LEU A 694 -18.91 -22.30 -8.50
CA LEU A 694 -18.40 -21.37 -7.50
C LEU A 694 -19.59 -20.61 -6.91
N SER A 695 -19.79 -20.69 -5.61
CA SER A 695 -20.83 -19.94 -4.92
C SER A 695 -20.25 -19.47 -3.58
N GLN A 696 -20.04 -18.15 -3.44
CA GLN A 696 -19.34 -17.58 -2.30
C GLN A 696 -20.00 -16.29 -1.84
N LEU A 697 -20.11 -16.14 -0.51
CA LEU A 697 -20.50 -14.91 0.14
C LEU A 697 -19.33 -14.38 0.98
N ASP A 698 -18.91 -13.16 0.72
CA ASP A 698 -17.87 -12.45 1.46
C ASP A 698 -18.51 -11.23 2.14
N LEU A 699 -18.50 -11.25 3.45
CA LEU A 699 -18.97 -10.15 4.30
C LEU A 699 -17.77 -9.58 5.05
N SER A 700 -17.59 -8.27 5.00
CA SER A 700 -16.55 -7.63 5.79
C SER A 700 -17.00 -6.29 6.36
N ALA A 701 -16.47 -5.95 7.51
CA ALA A 701 -16.84 -4.72 8.20
C ALA A 701 -15.70 -4.17 9.05
N GLN A 702 -15.61 -2.86 9.11
CA GLN A 702 -14.94 -2.11 10.17
C GLN A 702 -15.97 -1.16 10.79
N TRP A 703 -16.13 -1.22 12.10
CA TRP A 703 -17.12 -0.37 12.76
C TRP A 703 -16.67 0.06 14.15
N PRO A 704 -16.74 1.35 14.50
CA PRO A 704 -16.46 1.81 15.84
C PRO A 704 -17.59 1.38 16.78
N LEU A 705 -17.24 0.62 17.80
CA LEU A 705 -18.14 0.20 18.88
C LEU A 705 -18.27 1.30 19.93
N THR A 706 -17.15 1.99 20.20
CA THR A 706 -17.07 3.16 21.08
C THR A 706 -16.22 4.24 20.39
N ARG A 707 -15.97 5.37 21.06
CA ARG A 707 -15.06 6.41 20.56
C ARG A 707 -13.62 5.90 20.38
N ASN A 708 -13.23 4.92 21.17
CA ASN A 708 -11.87 4.40 21.27
C ASN A 708 -11.70 2.99 20.72
N LEU A 709 -12.80 2.22 20.58
CA LEU A 709 -12.76 0.80 20.21
C LEU A 709 -13.50 0.59 18.89
N SER A 710 -12.82 -0.03 17.93
CA SER A 710 -13.39 -0.47 16.65
C SER A 710 -13.31 -1.98 16.50
N ALA A 711 -14.31 -2.57 15.89
CA ALA A 711 -14.29 -3.97 15.47
C ALA A 711 -13.95 -4.07 13.98
N VAL A 712 -13.19 -5.10 13.62
CA VAL A 712 -12.87 -5.47 12.24
C VAL A 712 -13.22 -6.92 12.05
N VAL A 713 -14.09 -7.22 11.09
CA VAL A 713 -14.55 -8.60 10.87
C VAL A 713 -14.57 -8.91 9.37
N ARG A 714 -14.28 -10.16 9.02
CA ARG A 714 -14.54 -10.73 7.70
C ARG A 714 -15.05 -12.15 7.86
N TYR A 715 -16.01 -12.52 7.05
CA TYR A 715 -16.55 -13.85 6.92
C TYR A 715 -16.75 -14.21 5.46
N ASN A 716 -15.93 -15.11 4.95
CA ASN A 716 -16.02 -15.63 3.60
C ASN A 716 -16.49 -17.08 3.64
N TYR A 717 -17.66 -17.37 3.04
CA TYR A 717 -18.32 -18.67 3.06
C TYR A 717 -18.48 -19.23 1.66
N GLY A 718 -18.05 -20.49 1.48
CA GLY A 718 -18.25 -21.26 0.25
C GLY A 718 -19.45 -22.20 0.37
N PHE A 719 -20.50 -21.95 -0.42
CA PHE A 719 -21.73 -22.74 -0.36
C PHE A 719 -21.53 -24.16 -0.88
N GLU A 720 -20.73 -24.34 -1.94
CA GLU A 720 -20.44 -25.68 -2.48
C GLU A 720 -19.58 -26.50 -1.51
N ALA A 721 -18.62 -25.88 -0.89
CA ALA A 721 -17.78 -26.50 0.14
C ALA A 721 -18.51 -26.63 1.48
N LYS A 722 -19.66 -25.95 1.67
CA LYS A 722 -20.46 -25.89 2.90
C LYS A 722 -19.64 -25.53 4.15
N LYS A 723 -18.65 -24.64 3.97
CA LYS A 723 -17.74 -24.25 5.06
C LYS A 723 -17.20 -22.84 4.89
N PRO A 724 -16.81 -22.19 6.00
CA PRO A 724 -16.06 -20.95 5.93
C PRO A 724 -14.72 -21.19 5.25
N ILE A 725 -14.38 -20.30 4.34
CA ILE A 725 -13.09 -20.28 3.65
C ILE A 725 -12.08 -19.46 4.44
N GLU A 726 -12.57 -18.34 4.95
CA GLU A 726 -11.80 -17.45 5.81
C GLU A 726 -12.72 -16.76 6.80
N MET A 727 -12.27 -16.67 8.03
CA MET A 727 -12.87 -15.89 9.10
C MET A 727 -11.78 -15.03 9.72
N LEU A 728 -12.09 -13.76 9.92
CA LEU A 728 -11.23 -12.81 10.63
C LEU A 728 -12.10 -12.03 11.60
N ALA A 729 -11.63 -11.92 12.83
CA ALA A 729 -12.21 -11.06 13.85
C ALA A 729 -11.10 -10.29 14.55
N GLY A 730 -11.24 -8.98 14.65
CA GLY A 730 -10.27 -8.11 15.28
C GLY A 730 -10.93 -7.01 16.10
N ALA A 731 -10.21 -6.54 17.09
CA ALA A 731 -10.55 -5.38 17.89
C ALA A 731 -9.38 -4.41 17.85
N GLU A 732 -9.67 -3.16 17.57
CA GLU A 732 -8.70 -2.07 17.54
C GLU A 732 -9.06 -1.02 18.55
N TYR A 733 -8.15 -0.73 19.45
CA TYR A 733 -8.27 0.34 20.42
C TYR A 733 -7.38 1.51 20.02
N LYS A 734 -7.88 2.72 20.19
CA LYS A 734 -7.17 3.97 20.03
C LYS A 734 -7.28 4.77 21.32
N SER A 735 -6.15 5.26 21.82
CA SER A 735 -6.14 6.12 23.00
C SER A 735 -6.94 7.42 22.76
N SER A 736 -7.43 8.00 23.83
CA SER A 736 -8.24 9.23 23.76
C SER A 736 -7.49 10.41 23.17
N CYS A 737 -6.17 10.51 23.47
CA CYS A 737 -5.26 11.50 22.89
C CYS A 737 -4.82 11.15 21.45
N GLY A 738 -5.10 9.93 20.98
CA GLY A 738 -4.64 9.43 19.67
C GLY A 738 -3.14 9.17 19.59
N CYS A 739 -2.44 9.09 20.72
CA CYS A 739 -0.99 8.90 20.74
C CYS A 739 -0.54 7.44 20.66
N TRP A 740 -1.44 6.49 20.84
CA TRP A 740 -1.20 5.09 20.57
C TRP A 740 -2.46 4.36 20.13
N GLY A 741 -2.27 3.28 19.44
CA GLY A 741 -3.33 2.35 19.08
C GLY A 741 -2.86 0.91 19.19
N ALA A 742 -3.73 0.03 19.65
CA ALA A 742 -3.46 -1.40 19.73
C ALA A 742 -4.53 -2.19 18.99
N GLY A 743 -4.14 -3.28 18.34
CA GLY A 743 -5.03 -4.18 17.66
C GLY A 743 -4.74 -5.63 18.01
N VAL A 744 -5.79 -6.43 18.14
CA VAL A 744 -5.72 -7.89 18.29
C VAL A 744 -6.61 -8.48 17.23
N TYR A 745 -6.08 -9.44 16.46
CA TYR A 745 -6.79 -10.06 15.35
C TYR A 745 -6.63 -11.57 15.41
N ALA A 746 -7.72 -12.29 15.30
CA ALA A 746 -7.76 -13.73 15.13
C ALA A 746 -8.23 -14.05 13.70
N GLN A 747 -7.47 -14.86 12.99
CA GLN A 747 -7.77 -15.29 11.63
C GLN A 747 -7.77 -16.82 11.57
N ARG A 748 -8.75 -17.36 10.87
CA ARG A 748 -8.81 -18.78 10.51
C ARG A 748 -9.06 -18.88 9.01
N TYR A 749 -8.23 -19.63 8.31
CA TYR A 749 -8.33 -19.81 6.86
C TYR A 749 -8.01 -21.24 6.45
N VAL A 750 -8.59 -21.65 5.32
CA VAL A 750 -8.39 -22.98 4.73
C VAL A 750 -7.04 -23.05 4.06
N THR A 751 -6.25 -24.07 4.36
CA THR A 751 -4.96 -24.36 3.71
C THR A 751 -4.97 -25.68 2.94
N GLY A 752 -5.99 -26.43 3.16
CA GLY A 752 -6.14 -27.71 2.52
C GLY A 752 -7.58 -28.23 2.68
N GLU A 753 -7.90 -29.48 2.17
CA GLU A 753 -9.26 -30.01 2.02
C GLU A 753 -10.10 -30.01 3.29
N ASN A 754 -9.52 -30.34 4.41
CA ASN A 754 -10.14 -30.23 5.71
C ASN A 754 -9.16 -29.64 6.72
N THR A 755 -8.15 -28.93 6.24
CA THR A 755 -7.12 -28.32 7.07
C THR A 755 -7.31 -26.82 7.14
N TYR A 756 -7.29 -26.31 8.38
CA TYR A 756 -7.35 -24.90 8.68
C TYR A 756 -6.07 -24.47 9.39
N LYS A 757 -5.65 -23.25 9.12
CA LYS A 757 -4.69 -22.55 9.97
C LYS A 757 -5.38 -21.49 10.78
N ASN A 758 -4.96 -21.39 12.04
CA ASN A 758 -5.34 -20.28 12.93
C ASN A 758 -4.12 -19.40 13.13
N ALA A 759 -4.33 -18.09 13.16
CA ALA A 759 -3.31 -17.11 13.46
C ALA A 759 -3.91 -16.04 14.37
N VAL A 760 -3.13 -15.63 15.37
CA VAL A 760 -3.45 -14.47 16.21
C VAL A 760 -2.27 -13.53 16.09
N PHE A 761 -2.54 -12.28 15.79
CA PHE A 761 -1.51 -11.26 15.67
C PHE A 761 -1.91 -10.01 16.44
N PHE A 762 -0.91 -9.36 16.95
CA PHE A 762 -1.01 -8.14 17.71
C PHE A 762 -0.36 -7.01 16.94
N SER A 763 -0.91 -5.83 17.05
CA SER A 763 -0.27 -4.60 16.60
C SER A 763 -0.34 -3.58 17.72
N LEU A 764 0.76 -2.90 17.97
CA LEU A 764 0.83 -1.73 18.82
C LEU A 764 1.51 -0.62 18.01
N GLN A 765 0.87 0.51 17.91
CA GLN A 765 1.38 1.66 17.20
C GLN A 765 1.52 2.81 18.16
N LEU A 766 2.70 3.41 18.18
CA LEU A 766 3.06 4.53 19.01
C LEU A 766 3.28 5.73 18.08
N LYS A 767 2.50 6.79 18.28
CA LYS A 767 2.56 7.96 17.41
C LYS A 767 3.99 8.52 17.41
N ASP A 768 4.49 8.80 16.20
CA ASP A 768 5.79 9.40 15.92
C ASP A 768 7.03 8.64 16.47
N LEU A 769 6.83 7.47 17.07
CA LEU A 769 7.92 6.64 17.58
C LEU A 769 8.12 5.36 16.73
N SER A 770 7.18 4.43 16.76
CA SER A 770 7.32 3.13 16.10
C SER A 770 6.02 2.33 16.12
N SER A 771 6.01 1.21 15.37
CA SER A 771 4.98 0.17 15.46
C SER A 771 5.58 -1.15 15.92
N VAL A 772 4.90 -1.82 16.83
CA VAL A 772 5.25 -3.15 17.37
C VAL A 772 4.34 -4.18 16.73
N GLY A 773 4.88 -5.34 16.34
CA GLY A 773 4.12 -6.42 15.74
C GLY A 773 4.05 -6.32 14.21
N ARG A 774 3.48 -7.33 13.56
CA ARG A 774 3.23 -7.28 12.12
C ARG A 774 2.22 -6.19 11.84
N ASN A 775 2.56 -5.24 11.00
CA ASN A 775 1.61 -4.23 10.56
C ASN A 775 0.45 -4.93 9.81
N PRO A 776 -0.75 -5.01 10.38
CA PRO A 776 -1.86 -5.70 9.75
C PRO A 776 -2.48 -4.87 8.63
N ALA A 777 -2.12 -3.58 8.47
CA ALA A 777 -2.79 -2.65 7.57
C ALA A 777 -2.87 -3.19 6.14
N GLY A 778 -1.78 -3.69 5.59
CA GLY A 778 -1.78 -4.26 4.23
C GLY A 778 -2.65 -5.52 4.07
N ARG A 779 -2.81 -6.32 5.12
CA ARG A 779 -3.73 -7.48 5.12
C ARG A 779 -5.17 -7.05 5.32
N MET A 780 -5.41 -6.05 6.16
CA MET A 780 -6.76 -5.54 6.43
C MET A 780 -7.33 -4.79 5.24
N ASP A 781 -6.52 -4.04 4.49
CA ASP A 781 -6.96 -3.37 3.25
C ASP A 781 -7.54 -4.35 2.23
N VAL A 782 -6.90 -5.52 2.10
CA VAL A 782 -7.39 -6.59 1.22
C VAL A 782 -8.60 -7.31 1.82
N ALA A 783 -8.55 -7.59 3.12
CA ALA A 783 -9.61 -8.32 3.82
C ALA A 783 -10.89 -7.49 3.97
N VAL A 784 -10.77 -6.19 4.19
CA VAL A 784 -11.88 -5.25 4.40
C VAL A 784 -11.69 -4.04 3.48
N PRO A 785 -12.15 -4.09 2.23
CA PRO A 785 -11.99 -2.99 1.29
C PRO A 785 -12.49 -1.64 1.85
N GLY A 786 -11.59 -0.66 1.92
CA GLY A 786 -11.86 0.65 2.54
C GLY A 786 -11.60 0.71 4.04
N TYR A 787 -10.89 -0.26 4.58
CA TYR A 787 -10.38 -0.25 5.94
C TYR A 787 -9.46 0.95 6.17
N ILE A 788 -9.59 1.56 7.32
CA ILE A 788 -8.70 2.62 7.80
C ILE A 788 -8.24 2.24 9.21
N PRO A 789 -6.94 2.07 9.46
CA PRO A 789 -6.45 1.75 10.80
C PRO A 789 -6.97 2.74 11.85
N ALA A 790 -7.45 2.24 12.99
CA ALA A 790 -8.10 3.08 14.01
C ALA A 790 -7.19 4.21 14.52
N HIS A 791 -5.87 3.98 14.59
CA HIS A 791 -4.89 4.98 15.01
C HIS A 791 -4.71 6.14 14.01
N SER A 792 -4.95 5.89 12.70
CA SER A 792 -4.85 6.94 11.66
C SER A 792 -6.11 7.82 11.57
N LEU A 793 -7.19 7.39 12.21
CA LEU A 793 -8.39 8.21 12.35
C LEU A 793 -8.10 9.33 13.35
N SER A 794 -7.68 10.50 12.88
CA SER A 794 -7.46 11.67 13.74
C SER A 794 -8.72 11.96 14.55
N ALA A 795 -8.55 12.27 15.83
CA ALA A 795 -9.63 12.85 16.65
C ALA A 795 -10.13 14.10 15.91
N GLY A 796 -11.35 14.01 15.46
CA GLY A 796 -11.90 14.94 14.48
C GLY A 796 -11.70 16.42 14.89
N ARG A 797 -10.87 17.10 14.12
CA ARG A 797 -11.13 18.50 13.83
C ARG A 797 -11.80 18.53 12.46
N ASN A 798 -13.08 18.86 12.50
CA ASN A 798 -13.89 19.22 11.34
C ASN A 798 -13.11 20.21 10.46
N LYS A 799 -12.44 19.72 9.41
CA LYS A 799 -12.36 20.48 8.20
C LYS A 799 -13.61 20.08 7.40
N ARG A 800 -14.63 20.90 7.46
CA ARG A 800 -15.70 20.90 6.47
C ARG A 800 -15.07 21.16 5.11
N PRO A 801 -15.58 20.50 4.05
CA PRO A 801 -15.10 20.70 2.68
C PRO A 801 -15.28 22.13 2.21
#